data_a66fc2788fd80463e023a812ca68be4d
#
_entry.id   a66fc2788fd80463e023a812ca68be4d
#
_cell.length_a   1.000
_cell.length_b   1.000
_cell.length_c   1.000
_cell.angle_alpha   90.00
_cell.angle_beta   90.00
_cell.angle_gamma   90.00
#
_symmetry.space_group_name_H-M   'P 1'
#
loop_
_entity.id
_entity.type
_entity.pdbx_description
1 polymer ?
#
loop_
_entity_poly.entity_id
_entity_poly.type
_entity_poly.pdbx_seq_one_letter_code
_entity_poly.pdbx_strand_id
1 'polypeptide(L)'
;MTKLNEKEIELLRNGSSGSIATVLAKAVPGLSDSSRTITDYGQTLRGRNALILVDGVPMNLTRDTARGLSAIDPESIANIEVIRGSNAIYGGGAAGGIISITTKAAGGAPTAKTVVGLQTPLTNFRSDALSGDIHQYFTGSLNNLDYALDFGYQRIGSPYDASGHRVAPEPAQGDLFDANAYGIGGKIGYHIDDNQYLQFAANYYNAEQNSEYASDPNTKKYSAGTVPAKAIRGLKLKDQNKNENQIYNLTYNHKDLLGNKIDAQIYYRDFFTRFSPFDARANANRGKQVDQIYQENNVLGSRLTVTTPLEFLGDTSLVWGGDFSREKSKMPLDIFDPKVYDQSGGLEFVKIGNLIYLPELTTQSLGGFVQLKHRFNDQWSAEAGTRYEDSYAQIDSFVPLSQLGKTNPYTVSGGKVKADAWLYNANLTFSPTDQHSIYTSFNQGFQLPDVGVILRNAGNGFNLGSSFLEPVKVNNYELGWKGSFNNFSSSLAVFHSTSDLGAVQSFGNGLVLARTKEKVTGLEATLDYLDDANIWGTGGSITWMKGREKPQNSSNEQDMTGFRIPPLKLTAYISYNPTETWTNRLEATYFGSEDYRLNGVNSFGRYDVKSYTTADLITSFALNHNDTVTIGLENIFNRKYYPLYSQLMRSSDNTSHLLANGLTVKMSYSHKW
;
A
#
# COMPACT_ATOMS: atom_id res chain seq x y z
N MET A 1 7.24 0.21 16.24
CA MET A 1 7.81 -0.25 14.96
C MET A 1 7.52 -1.74 14.83
N THR A 2 7.01 -2.21 13.70
CA THR A 2 6.84 -3.63 13.37
C THR A 2 7.89 -3.99 12.35
N LYS A 3 8.61 -5.09 12.53
CA LYS A 3 9.60 -5.60 11.58
C LYS A 3 9.19 -7.00 11.16
N LEU A 4 9.29 -7.26 9.86
CA LEU A 4 9.11 -8.58 9.26
C LEU A 4 10.39 -8.93 8.49
N ASN A 5 11.02 -10.04 8.85
CA ASN A 5 12.18 -10.56 8.13
C ASN A 5 11.75 -11.44 6.94
N GLU A 6 12.69 -11.84 6.10
CA GLU A 6 12.43 -12.67 4.90
C GLU A 6 11.66 -13.95 5.24
N LYS A 7 12.06 -14.66 6.33
CA LYS A 7 11.44 -15.91 6.73
C LYS A 7 9.97 -15.72 7.17
N GLU A 8 9.69 -14.66 7.90
CA GLU A 8 8.32 -14.30 8.31
C GLU A 8 7.46 -13.91 7.12
N ILE A 9 8.02 -13.15 6.16
CA ILE A 9 7.33 -12.77 4.94
C ILE A 9 7.00 -14.01 4.09
N GLU A 10 7.96 -14.91 3.89
CA GLU A 10 7.75 -16.19 3.18
C GLU A 10 6.66 -17.04 3.85
N LEU A 11 6.70 -17.16 5.17
CA LEU A 11 5.71 -17.91 5.94
C LEU A 11 4.30 -17.35 5.74
N LEU A 12 4.12 -16.05 5.99
CA LEU A 12 2.81 -15.38 5.90
C LEU A 12 2.26 -15.36 4.47
N ARG A 13 3.10 -15.25 3.46
CA ARG A 13 2.69 -15.35 2.05
C ARG A 13 2.13 -16.71 1.67
N ASN A 14 2.61 -17.78 2.28
CA ASN A 14 2.09 -19.12 2.04
C ASN A 14 0.70 -19.32 2.69
N GLY A 15 0.35 -18.54 3.70
CA GLY A 15 -1.00 -18.49 4.28
C GLY A 15 -1.93 -17.47 3.61
N SER A 16 -1.54 -16.89 2.46
CA SER A 16 -2.33 -15.86 1.79
C SER A 16 -2.22 -15.95 0.28
N SER A 17 -3.35 -15.90 -0.40
CA SER A 17 -3.44 -15.82 -1.86
C SER A 17 -3.34 -14.39 -2.42
N GLY A 18 -3.01 -13.43 -1.58
CA GLY A 18 -2.97 -12.01 -1.95
C GLY A 18 -1.58 -11.44 -2.19
N SER A 19 -1.55 -10.15 -2.50
CA SER A 19 -0.34 -9.33 -2.63
C SER A 19 0.35 -9.13 -1.27
N ILE A 20 1.52 -8.46 -1.28
CA ILE A 20 2.20 -8.06 -0.03
C ILE A 20 1.31 -7.15 0.85
N ALA A 21 0.40 -6.38 0.26
CA ALA A 21 -0.59 -5.60 0.98
C ALA A 21 -1.51 -6.46 1.87
N THR A 22 -1.89 -7.65 1.39
CA THR A 22 -2.69 -8.62 2.16
C THR A 22 -1.87 -9.24 3.30
N VAL A 23 -0.61 -9.56 3.06
CA VAL A 23 0.31 -10.06 4.11
C VAL A 23 0.48 -9.03 5.22
N LEU A 24 0.74 -7.77 4.85
CA LEU A 24 0.89 -6.68 5.80
C LEU A 24 -0.40 -6.39 6.58
N ALA A 25 -1.56 -6.48 5.93
CA ALA A 25 -2.85 -6.31 6.61
C ALA A 25 -3.07 -7.33 7.74
N LYS A 26 -2.58 -8.55 7.60
CA LYS A 26 -2.62 -9.60 8.65
C LYS A 26 -1.57 -9.37 9.74
N ALA A 27 -0.34 -9.02 9.36
CA ALA A 27 0.81 -8.95 10.25
C ALA A 27 0.93 -7.64 11.03
N VAL A 28 0.42 -6.52 10.51
CA VAL A 28 0.67 -5.19 11.07
C VAL A 28 -0.56 -4.64 11.79
N PRO A 29 -0.50 -4.46 13.13
CA PRO A 29 -1.52 -3.72 13.85
C PRO A 29 -1.65 -2.30 13.32
N GLY A 30 -2.88 -1.79 13.23
CA GLY A 30 -3.17 -0.45 12.72
C GLY A 30 -3.24 -0.33 11.20
N LEU A 31 -2.81 -1.33 10.45
CA LEU A 31 -3.01 -1.37 9.00
C LEU A 31 -4.37 -2.00 8.68
N SER A 32 -5.16 -1.32 7.84
CA SER A 32 -6.45 -1.82 7.39
C SER A 32 -6.32 -2.99 6.41
N ASP A 33 -7.43 -3.69 6.13
CA ASP A 33 -7.43 -4.80 5.18
C ASP A 33 -7.08 -4.32 3.75
N SER A 34 -6.51 -5.21 2.94
CA SER A 34 -6.26 -4.97 1.52
C SER A 34 -7.58 -5.09 0.74
N SER A 35 -7.76 -4.21 -0.24
CA SER A 35 -8.88 -4.32 -1.17
C SER A 35 -8.72 -5.43 -2.21
N ARG A 36 -7.51 -5.97 -2.35
CA ARG A 36 -7.11 -6.92 -3.42
C ARG A 36 -7.31 -6.36 -4.83
N THR A 37 -7.37 -5.03 -4.95
CA THR A 37 -7.41 -4.32 -6.24
C THR A 37 -6.00 -3.94 -6.67
N ILE A 38 -5.86 -3.53 -7.93
CA ILE A 38 -4.55 -3.07 -8.46
C ILE A 38 -4.03 -1.80 -7.78
N THR A 39 -4.84 -1.13 -6.98
CA THR A 39 -4.50 0.11 -6.29
C THR A 39 -4.41 -0.01 -4.79
N ASP A 40 -4.78 -1.16 -4.20
CA ASP A 40 -4.96 -1.35 -2.76
C ASP A 40 -5.82 -0.24 -2.12
N TYR A 41 -6.85 0.21 -2.85
CA TYR A 41 -7.71 1.33 -2.47
C TYR A 41 -8.30 1.15 -1.08
N GLY A 42 -8.18 2.18 -0.25
CA GLY A 42 -8.70 2.18 1.12
C GLY A 42 -7.78 1.54 2.15
N GLN A 43 -6.60 1.02 1.76
CA GLN A 43 -5.64 0.55 2.74
C GLN A 43 -4.94 1.75 3.41
N THR A 44 -5.12 1.87 4.72
CA THR A 44 -4.59 2.97 5.53
C THR A 44 -3.85 2.44 6.75
N LEU A 45 -2.86 3.18 7.21
CA LEU A 45 -2.22 2.97 8.50
C LEU A 45 -2.78 3.97 9.50
N ARG A 46 -3.50 3.49 10.52
CA ARG A 46 -4.17 4.33 11.53
C ARG A 46 -5.13 5.37 10.93
N GLY A 47 -5.85 5.00 9.87
CA GLY A 47 -6.80 5.88 9.19
C GLY A 47 -6.17 6.95 8.29
N ARG A 48 -4.87 6.90 8.07
CA ARG A 48 -4.09 7.85 7.27
C ARG A 48 -3.26 7.12 6.22
N ASN A 49 -2.87 7.81 5.17
CA ASN A 49 -1.96 7.26 4.17
C ASN A 49 -0.56 7.06 4.74
N ALA A 50 0.07 5.94 4.42
CA ALA A 50 1.47 5.68 4.74
C ALA A 50 2.39 6.06 3.58
N LEU A 51 3.60 6.49 3.89
CA LEU A 51 4.68 6.57 2.92
C LEU A 51 5.26 5.17 2.71
N ILE A 52 5.26 4.71 1.47
CA ILE A 52 5.84 3.42 1.09
C ILE A 52 7.20 3.68 0.44
N LEU A 53 8.24 3.05 0.95
CA LEU A 53 9.60 3.13 0.43
C LEU A 53 10.06 1.75 -0.04
N VAL A 54 10.72 1.68 -1.19
CA VAL A 54 11.44 0.49 -1.67
C VAL A 54 12.90 0.86 -1.87
N ASP A 55 13.79 0.27 -1.07
CA ASP A 55 15.21 0.64 -1.02
C ASP A 55 15.42 2.17 -0.91
N GLY A 56 14.59 2.82 -0.08
CA GLY A 56 14.60 4.27 0.13
C GLY A 56 13.87 5.10 -0.94
N VAL A 57 13.43 4.51 -2.06
CA VAL A 57 12.71 5.20 -3.13
C VAL A 57 11.21 5.30 -2.78
N PRO A 58 10.62 6.52 -2.74
CA PRO A 58 9.20 6.69 -2.49
C PRO A 58 8.33 6.08 -3.59
N MET A 59 7.36 5.26 -3.18
CA MET A 59 6.40 4.62 -4.09
C MET A 59 5.10 5.40 -4.23
N ASN A 60 4.83 6.31 -3.31
CA ASN A 60 3.65 7.16 -3.36
C ASN A 60 3.71 8.12 -4.57
N LEU A 61 2.54 8.42 -5.10
CA LEU A 61 2.35 9.33 -6.21
C LEU A 61 1.40 10.44 -5.79
N THR A 62 1.47 11.59 -6.43
CA THR A 62 0.57 12.74 -6.17
C THR A 62 -0.90 12.38 -6.40
N ARG A 63 -1.15 11.41 -7.25
CA ARG A 63 -2.48 10.96 -7.68
C ARG A 63 -3.03 9.77 -6.93
N ASP A 64 -2.61 9.28 -5.95
CA ASP A 64 -3.09 8.18 -5.12
C ASP A 64 -1.89 7.50 -4.43
N THR A 65 -2.02 7.33 -3.16
CA THR A 65 -0.85 7.08 -2.33
C THR A 65 -0.63 5.61 -1.97
N ALA A 66 -1.61 4.73 -2.21
CA ALA A 66 -1.54 3.35 -1.73
C ALA A 66 -1.01 2.32 -2.76
N ARG A 67 -0.69 2.71 -3.99
CA ARG A 67 -0.43 1.80 -5.14
C ARG A 67 0.90 1.07 -5.13
N GLY A 68 1.80 1.41 -4.22
CA GLY A 68 3.16 0.88 -4.24
C GLY A 68 3.27 -0.60 -3.92
N LEU A 69 2.36 -1.14 -3.11
CA LEU A 69 2.45 -2.52 -2.61
C LEU A 69 2.02 -3.58 -3.64
N SER A 70 1.20 -3.21 -4.62
CA SER A 70 0.74 -4.11 -5.70
C SER A 70 1.65 -4.11 -6.94
N ALA A 71 2.73 -3.34 -6.93
CA ALA A 71 3.66 -3.18 -8.05
C ALA A 71 5.11 -3.59 -7.70
N ILE A 72 5.25 -4.58 -6.82
CA ILE A 72 6.53 -5.14 -6.36
C ILE A 72 6.43 -6.66 -6.42
N ASP A 73 7.50 -7.32 -6.87
CA ASP A 73 7.62 -8.77 -6.72
C ASP A 73 7.84 -9.11 -5.24
N PRO A 74 6.91 -9.82 -4.59
CA PRO A 74 7.05 -10.17 -3.18
C PRO A 74 8.26 -11.05 -2.87
N GLU A 75 8.76 -11.85 -3.82
CA GLU A 75 9.97 -12.69 -3.64
C GLU A 75 11.26 -11.89 -3.64
N SER A 76 11.27 -10.67 -4.18
CA SER A 76 12.43 -9.79 -4.12
C SER A 76 12.67 -9.17 -2.74
N ILE A 77 11.71 -9.30 -1.81
CA ILE A 77 11.72 -8.60 -0.52
C ILE A 77 12.55 -9.37 0.51
N ALA A 78 13.48 -8.67 1.17
CA ALA A 78 14.27 -9.20 2.29
C ALA A 78 13.67 -8.84 3.66
N ASN A 79 13.20 -7.62 3.84
CA ASN A 79 12.54 -7.20 5.08
C ASN A 79 11.55 -6.05 4.86
N ILE A 80 10.63 -5.91 5.81
CA ILE A 80 9.68 -4.80 5.85
C ILE A 80 9.69 -4.21 7.26
N GLU A 81 9.82 -2.89 7.34
CA GLU A 81 9.70 -2.15 8.58
C GLU A 81 8.51 -1.19 8.51
N VAL A 82 7.63 -1.26 9.50
CA VAL A 82 6.49 -0.34 9.63
C VAL A 82 6.71 0.57 10.81
N ILE A 83 6.90 1.84 10.51
CA ILE A 83 7.11 2.91 11.48
C ILE A 83 5.80 3.69 11.56
N ARG A 84 5.24 3.77 12.75
CA ARG A 84 4.01 4.53 12.99
C ARG A 84 4.37 5.97 13.28
N GLY A 85 3.65 6.89 12.66
CA GLY A 85 3.98 8.31 12.69
C GLY A 85 5.10 8.70 11.72
N SER A 86 5.39 9.97 11.64
CA SER A 86 6.40 10.59 10.78
C SER A 86 7.62 11.01 11.61
N ASN A 87 8.74 11.28 10.96
CA ASN A 87 9.88 11.99 11.55
C ASN A 87 10.44 13.01 10.55
N ALA A 88 11.34 13.88 10.99
CA ALA A 88 11.89 14.93 10.16
C ALA A 88 12.66 14.40 8.94
N ILE A 89 13.22 13.20 9.03
CA ILE A 89 14.07 12.62 8.00
C ILE A 89 13.25 12.30 6.73
N TYR A 90 11.98 11.90 6.85
CA TYR A 90 11.14 11.50 5.72
C TYR A 90 10.17 12.62 5.34
N GLY A 91 10.04 12.88 4.04
CA GLY A 91 9.23 13.95 3.49
C GLY A 91 7.73 13.66 3.44
N GLY A 92 7.08 14.28 2.47
CA GLY A 92 5.63 14.19 2.28
C GLY A 92 5.11 12.77 2.08
N GLY A 93 3.84 12.55 2.40
CA GLY A 93 3.15 11.25 2.28
C GLY A 93 3.13 10.40 3.54
N ALA A 94 3.88 10.74 4.59
CA ALA A 94 3.97 9.97 5.83
C ALA A 94 2.90 10.34 6.89
N ALA A 95 1.68 10.68 6.47
CA ALA A 95 0.64 11.13 7.41
C ALA A 95 0.26 10.06 8.44
N GLY A 96 0.21 8.79 8.07
CA GLY A 96 -0.08 7.65 8.96
C GLY A 96 1.17 6.94 9.47
N GLY A 97 2.28 7.11 8.79
CA GLY A 97 3.54 6.42 9.07
C GLY A 97 4.28 6.02 7.80
N ILE A 98 5.22 5.11 7.94
CA ILE A 98 6.14 4.68 6.88
C ILE A 98 6.15 3.17 6.81
N ILE A 99 6.03 2.63 5.60
CA ILE A 99 6.27 1.21 5.28
C ILE A 99 7.55 1.16 4.43
N SER A 100 8.64 0.73 5.05
CA SER A 100 9.95 0.64 4.39
C SER A 100 10.22 -0.80 4.00
N ILE A 101 10.34 -1.04 2.70
CA ILE A 101 10.62 -2.34 2.09
C ILE A 101 12.06 -2.33 1.64
N THR A 102 12.83 -3.32 2.07
CA THR A 102 14.19 -3.54 1.61
C THR A 102 14.22 -4.79 0.74
N THR A 103 14.73 -4.69 -0.46
CA THR A 103 14.92 -5.83 -1.35
C THR A 103 16.20 -6.59 -1.02
N LYS A 104 16.33 -7.82 -1.52
CA LYS A 104 17.48 -8.69 -1.26
C LYS A 104 18.80 -7.99 -1.60
N ALA A 105 19.80 -8.16 -0.74
CA ALA A 105 21.07 -7.46 -0.82
C ALA A 105 21.99 -8.10 -1.86
N ALA A 106 22.85 -7.28 -2.47
CA ALA A 106 24.01 -7.73 -3.23
C ALA A 106 25.17 -8.08 -2.30
N GLY A 107 26.00 -9.05 -2.70
CA GLY A 107 27.25 -9.36 -1.99
C GLY A 107 27.18 -10.62 -1.14
N GLY A 108 28.28 -10.88 -0.44
CA GLY A 108 28.47 -12.07 0.39
C GLY A 108 29.04 -13.27 -0.37
N ALA A 109 28.97 -14.44 0.24
CA ALA A 109 29.34 -15.70 -0.42
C ALA A 109 28.40 -15.96 -1.61
N PRO A 110 28.93 -16.46 -2.75
CA PRO A 110 28.09 -16.81 -3.88
C PRO A 110 26.97 -17.78 -3.49
N THR A 111 25.74 -17.37 -3.72
CA THR A 111 24.55 -18.12 -3.33
C THR A 111 23.50 -18.00 -4.44
N ALA A 112 22.76 -19.08 -4.67
CA ALA A 112 21.58 -19.06 -5.51
C ALA A 112 20.40 -19.68 -4.78
N LYS A 113 19.19 -19.18 -5.03
CA LYS A 113 17.95 -19.72 -4.46
C LYS A 113 16.89 -19.80 -5.57
N THR A 114 16.29 -20.99 -5.71
CA THR A 114 15.14 -21.22 -6.60
C THR A 114 13.91 -21.42 -5.74
N VAL A 115 12.81 -20.76 -6.07
CA VAL A 115 11.49 -20.98 -5.44
C VAL A 115 10.48 -21.32 -6.53
N VAL A 116 9.68 -22.37 -6.31
CA VAL A 116 8.58 -22.76 -7.20
C VAL A 116 7.32 -22.87 -6.35
N GLY A 117 6.24 -22.22 -6.78
CA GLY A 117 4.97 -22.20 -6.10
C GLY A 117 3.81 -22.69 -6.97
N LEU A 118 2.81 -23.30 -6.33
CA LEU A 118 1.53 -23.64 -6.92
C LEU A 118 0.41 -23.27 -5.96
N GLN A 119 -0.70 -22.75 -6.49
CA GLN A 119 -1.87 -22.39 -5.70
C GLN A 119 -3.15 -22.74 -6.46
N THR A 120 -4.15 -23.26 -5.75
CA THR A 120 -5.47 -23.53 -6.31
C THR A 120 -6.57 -23.50 -5.24
N PRO A 121 -7.78 -23.01 -5.53
CA PRO A 121 -8.91 -23.19 -4.66
C PRO A 121 -9.30 -24.69 -4.60
N LEU A 122 -9.60 -25.17 -3.40
CA LEU A 122 -10.08 -26.54 -3.19
C LEU A 122 -11.60 -26.69 -3.33
N THR A 123 -12.31 -25.57 -3.40
CA THR A 123 -13.78 -25.52 -3.60
C THR A 123 -14.20 -25.81 -5.03
N ASN A 124 -13.30 -25.56 -5.99
CA ASN A 124 -13.54 -25.85 -7.40
C ASN A 124 -12.19 -25.98 -8.14
N PHE A 125 -11.76 -27.21 -8.35
CA PHE A 125 -10.49 -27.51 -9.01
C PHE A 125 -10.62 -27.38 -10.53
N ARG A 126 -10.15 -26.27 -11.10
CA ARG A 126 -10.18 -25.96 -12.53
C ARG A 126 -8.85 -25.42 -13.03
N SER A 127 -8.58 -25.60 -14.30
CA SER A 127 -7.34 -25.11 -14.93
C SER A 127 -7.21 -23.59 -14.94
N ASP A 128 -8.32 -22.85 -14.99
CA ASP A 128 -8.35 -21.38 -14.92
C ASP A 128 -8.09 -20.85 -13.50
N ALA A 129 -8.31 -21.68 -12.48
CA ALA A 129 -8.06 -21.35 -11.07
C ALA A 129 -6.61 -21.62 -10.63
N LEU A 130 -5.85 -22.37 -11.43
CA LEU A 130 -4.47 -22.73 -11.06
C LEU A 130 -3.55 -21.52 -11.21
N SER A 131 -2.91 -21.13 -10.12
CA SER A 131 -1.79 -20.19 -10.11
C SER A 131 -0.47 -20.95 -9.97
N GLY A 132 0.60 -20.39 -10.51
CA GLY A 132 1.94 -20.95 -10.36
C GLY A 132 2.98 -19.85 -10.46
N ASP A 133 4.09 -20.01 -9.75
CA ASP A 133 5.19 -19.06 -9.73
C ASP A 133 6.54 -19.76 -9.73
N ILE A 134 7.52 -19.09 -10.30
CA ILE A 134 8.93 -19.47 -10.25
C ILE A 134 9.77 -18.23 -10.03
N HIS A 135 10.72 -18.32 -9.08
CA HIS A 135 11.65 -17.25 -8.76
C HIS A 135 13.06 -17.81 -8.69
N GLN A 136 14.01 -17.04 -9.21
CA GLN A 136 15.43 -17.36 -9.18
C GLN A 136 16.18 -16.13 -8.66
N TYR A 137 17.00 -16.34 -7.66
CA TYR A 137 17.85 -15.32 -7.07
C TYR A 137 19.30 -15.77 -7.08
N PHE A 138 20.21 -14.83 -7.39
CA PHE A 138 21.66 -15.00 -7.33
C PHE A 138 22.26 -13.82 -6.60
N THR A 139 23.25 -14.08 -5.73
CA THR A 139 24.03 -13.03 -5.09
C THR A 139 25.45 -13.50 -4.87
N GLY A 140 26.38 -12.56 -4.73
CA GLY A 140 27.76 -12.86 -4.39
C GLY A 140 28.66 -11.64 -4.48
N SER A 141 29.92 -11.83 -4.07
CA SER A 141 30.99 -10.86 -4.19
C SER A 141 32.14 -11.40 -5.03
N LEU A 142 32.72 -10.55 -5.86
CA LEU A 142 33.92 -10.83 -6.62
C LEU A 142 34.92 -9.68 -6.43
N ASN A 143 35.94 -9.88 -5.62
CA ASN A 143 36.83 -8.80 -5.16
C ASN A 143 36.03 -7.65 -4.52
N ASN A 144 36.13 -6.45 -5.06
CA ASN A 144 35.44 -5.25 -4.59
C ASN A 144 34.02 -5.08 -5.20
N LEU A 145 33.56 -6.04 -6.01
CA LEU A 145 32.27 -5.98 -6.68
C LEU A 145 31.27 -6.89 -5.98
N ASP A 146 30.15 -6.33 -5.56
CA ASP A 146 28.97 -7.07 -5.11
C ASP A 146 27.93 -7.14 -6.22
N TYR A 147 27.25 -8.27 -6.33
CA TYR A 147 26.19 -8.44 -7.32
C TYR A 147 24.99 -9.15 -6.71
N ALA A 148 23.82 -8.81 -7.22
CA ALA A 148 22.58 -9.58 -7.05
C ALA A 148 21.78 -9.53 -8.35
N LEU A 149 21.10 -10.62 -8.66
CA LEU A 149 20.17 -10.73 -9.78
C LEU A 149 18.97 -11.56 -9.32
N ASP A 150 17.77 -11.06 -9.57
CA ASP A 150 16.54 -11.78 -9.30
C ASP A 150 15.64 -11.77 -10.55
N PHE A 151 14.93 -12.86 -10.73
CA PHE A 151 13.93 -13.05 -11.77
C PHE A 151 12.74 -13.79 -11.18
N GLY A 152 11.54 -13.28 -11.41
CA GLY A 152 10.28 -13.90 -11.03
C GLY A 152 9.30 -13.95 -12.18
N TYR A 153 8.55 -15.04 -12.28
CA TYR A 153 7.38 -15.18 -13.14
C TYR A 153 6.25 -15.78 -12.33
N GLN A 154 5.06 -15.21 -12.46
CA GLN A 154 3.85 -15.69 -11.82
C GLN A 154 2.68 -15.69 -12.80
N ARG A 155 1.98 -16.82 -12.88
CA ARG A 155 0.63 -16.90 -13.42
C ARG A 155 -0.35 -16.79 -12.27
N ILE A 156 -1.25 -15.83 -12.31
CA ILE A 156 -2.30 -15.61 -11.32
C ILE A 156 -3.61 -16.13 -11.89
N GLY A 157 -4.15 -17.19 -11.32
CA GLY A 157 -5.43 -17.78 -11.72
C GLY A 157 -6.63 -17.04 -11.16
N SER A 158 -7.80 -17.56 -11.44
CA SER A 158 -9.07 -17.00 -11.00
C SER A 158 -9.38 -17.35 -9.55
N PRO A 159 -9.95 -16.42 -8.77
CA PRO A 159 -10.46 -16.73 -7.45
C PRO A 159 -11.83 -17.42 -7.53
N TYR A 160 -12.07 -18.33 -6.57
CA TYR A 160 -13.35 -19.01 -6.39
C TYR A 160 -13.83 -18.86 -4.96
N ASP A 161 -15.12 -18.62 -4.77
CA ASP A 161 -15.74 -18.45 -3.47
C ASP A 161 -15.93 -19.80 -2.73
N ALA A 162 -16.41 -19.74 -1.49
CA ALA A 162 -16.66 -20.92 -0.67
C ALA A 162 -17.71 -21.90 -1.23
N SER A 163 -18.53 -21.47 -2.18
CA SER A 163 -19.51 -22.30 -2.89
C SER A 163 -18.99 -22.85 -4.22
N GLY A 164 -17.72 -22.60 -4.56
CA GLY A 164 -17.09 -23.01 -5.81
C GLY A 164 -17.54 -22.21 -7.03
N HIS A 165 -18.09 -21.00 -6.84
CA HIS A 165 -18.36 -20.08 -7.94
C HIS A 165 -17.19 -19.14 -8.15
N ARG A 166 -16.90 -18.83 -9.43
CA ARG A 166 -15.88 -17.84 -9.77
C ARG A 166 -16.26 -16.47 -9.22
N VAL A 167 -15.34 -15.82 -8.54
CA VAL A 167 -15.50 -14.44 -8.08
C VAL A 167 -15.43 -13.51 -9.28
N ALA A 168 -16.34 -12.54 -9.36
CA ALA A 168 -16.37 -11.58 -10.45
C ALA A 168 -15.16 -10.66 -10.42
N PRO A 169 -14.69 -10.17 -11.59
CA PRO A 169 -13.70 -9.09 -11.64
C PRO A 169 -14.18 -7.83 -10.93
N GLU A 170 -13.28 -7.11 -10.27
CA GLU A 170 -13.57 -5.85 -9.59
C GLU A 170 -13.73 -4.72 -10.64
N PRO A 171 -14.91 -4.09 -10.75
CA PRO A 171 -15.22 -3.23 -11.88
C PRO A 171 -14.77 -1.76 -11.73
N ALA A 172 -14.39 -1.33 -10.53
CA ALA A 172 -14.13 0.09 -10.26
C ALA A 172 -12.64 0.45 -10.29
N GLN A 173 -11.81 -0.33 -9.61
CA GLN A 173 -10.35 -0.15 -9.60
C GLN A 173 -9.68 -1.18 -10.51
N GLY A 174 -10.24 -2.35 -10.61
CA GLY A 174 -9.67 -3.50 -11.28
C GLY A 174 -8.88 -4.40 -10.34
N ASP A 175 -8.69 -5.63 -10.79
CA ASP A 175 -7.86 -6.64 -10.15
C ASP A 175 -6.85 -7.22 -11.16
N LEU A 176 -5.99 -8.12 -10.68
CA LEU A 176 -5.00 -8.82 -11.48
C LEU A 176 -5.21 -10.35 -11.39
N PHE A 177 -6.46 -10.79 -11.35
CA PHE A 177 -6.78 -12.20 -11.56
C PHE A 177 -6.77 -12.54 -13.07
N ASP A 178 -6.53 -13.79 -13.42
CA ASP A 178 -6.26 -14.22 -14.78
C ASP A 178 -5.09 -13.44 -15.43
N ALA A 179 -4.04 -13.21 -14.68
CA ALA A 179 -2.94 -12.36 -15.09
C ALA A 179 -1.63 -13.13 -15.17
N ASN A 180 -0.70 -12.57 -15.92
CA ASN A 180 0.70 -12.94 -15.87
C ASN A 180 1.49 -11.77 -15.29
N ALA A 181 2.37 -12.08 -14.34
CA ALA A 181 3.28 -11.11 -13.76
C ALA A 181 4.72 -11.58 -13.89
N TYR A 182 5.64 -10.66 -14.12
CA TYR A 182 7.06 -10.93 -14.07
C TYR A 182 7.83 -9.76 -13.48
N GLY A 183 8.88 -10.11 -12.74
CA GLY A 183 9.79 -9.18 -12.13
C GLY A 183 11.23 -9.52 -12.53
N ILE A 184 12.04 -8.49 -12.75
CA ILE A 184 13.48 -8.62 -12.96
C ILE A 184 14.14 -7.54 -12.10
N GLY A 185 15.05 -7.96 -11.23
CA GLY A 185 15.83 -7.07 -10.38
C GLY A 185 17.30 -7.33 -10.50
N GLY A 186 18.11 -6.30 -10.29
CA GLY A 186 19.55 -6.43 -10.24
C GLY A 186 20.18 -5.33 -9.42
N LYS A 187 21.27 -5.67 -8.72
CA LYS A 187 22.10 -4.75 -7.97
C LYS A 187 23.57 -5.02 -8.29
N ILE A 188 24.32 -3.96 -8.52
CA ILE A 188 25.77 -3.99 -8.66
C ILE A 188 26.34 -2.95 -7.70
N GLY A 189 27.15 -3.41 -6.76
CA GLY A 189 27.81 -2.57 -5.77
C GLY A 189 29.33 -2.64 -5.92
N TYR A 190 30.02 -1.53 -5.66
CA TYR A 190 31.45 -1.43 -5.74
C TYR A 190 32.01 -0.79 -4.48
N HIS A 191 32.90 -1.53 -3.79
CA HIS A 191 33.69 -1.01 -2.68
C HIS A 191 34.87 -0.23 -3.25
N ILE A 192 34.78 1.12 -3.23
CA ILE A 192 35.84 2.01 -3.68
C ILE A 192 37.04 1.86 -2.74
N ASP A 193 36.76 1.85 -1.44
CA ASP A 193 37.63 1.51 -0.34
C ASP A 193 36.79 0.98 0.86
N ASP A 194 37.42 0.81 2.04
CA ASP A 194 36.78 0.30 3.25
C ASP A 194 35.67 1.22 3.79
N ASN A 195 35.71 2.50 3.40
CA ASN A 195 34.75 3.52 3.85
C ASN A 195 33.71 3.87 2.80
N GLN A 196 33.93 3.59 1.52
CA GLN A 196 33.13 4.07 0.41
C GLN A 196 32.50 2.93 -0.38
N TYR A 197 31.21 3.02 -0.56
CA TYR A 197 30.43 2.05 -1.33
C TYR A 197 29.49 2.76 -2.29
N LEU A 198 29.53 2.36 -3.55
CA LEU A 198 28.62 2.85 -4.60
C LEU A 198 27.79 1.67 -5.12
N GLN A 199 26.48 1.80 -5.16
CA GLN A 199 25.59 0.76 -5.67
C GLN A 199 24.60 1.32 -6.68
N PHE A 200 24.45 0.63 -7.79
CA PHE A 200 23.37 0.80 -8.74
C PHE A 200 22.39 -0.37 -8.61
N ALA A 201 21.11 -0.06 -8.53
CA ALA A 201 20.01 -1.02 -8.53
C ALA A 201 19.00 -0.69 -9.63
N ALA A 202 18.52 -1.71 -10.33
CA ALA A 202 17.44 -1.60 -11.29
C ALA A 202 16.38 -2.66 -10.96
N ASN A 203 15.11 -2.28 -11.04
CA ASN A 203 13.98 -3.16 -10.79
C ASN A 203 12.88 -2.89 -11.81
N TYR A 204 12.38 -3.95 -12.44
CA TYR A 204 11.26 -3.93 -13.36
C TYR A 204 10.19 -4.92 -12.90
N TYR A 205 8.96 -4.47 -12.80
CA TYR A 205 7.80 -5.31 -12.52
C TYR A 205 6.69 -5.02 -13.52
N ASN A 206 6.07 -6.07 -14.06
CA ASN A 206 4.90 -5.96 -14.92
C ASN A 206 3.90 -7.06 -14.59
N ALA A 207 2.65 -6.69 -14.39
CA ALA A 207 1.53 -7.60 -14.23
C ALA A 207 0.40 -7.16 -15.16
N GLU A 208 -0.07 -8.07 -16.02
CA GLU A 208 -1.11 -7.79 -17.01
C GLU A 208 -2.16 -8.90 -17.03
N GLN A 209 -3.42 -8.49 -16.96
CA GLN A 209 -4.58 -9.36 -17.00
C GLN A 209 -4.88 -9.84 -18.43
N ASN A 210 -5.33 -11.09 -18.55
CA ASN A 210 -5.84 -11.67 -19.78
C ASN A 210 -7.03 -12.58 -19.43
N SER A 211 -8.15 -11.96 -19.06
CA SER A 211 -9.38 -12.63 -18.63
C SER A 211 -10.40 -12.72 -19.75
N GLU A 212 -11.14 -13.82 -19.79
CA GLU A 212 -12.33 -13.97 -20.62
C GLU A 212 -13.63 -13.57 -19.89
N TYR A 213 -13.52 -13.04 -18.66
CA TYR A 213 -14.67 -12.78 -17.78
C TYR A 213 -14.81 -11.29 -17.47
N ALA A 214 -16.07 -10.86 -17.36
CA ALA A 214 -16.48 -9.55 -16.90
C ALA A 214 -17.40 -9.67 -15.68
N SER A 215 -17.61 -8.58 -14.95
CA SER A 215 -18.67 -8.48 -13.95
C SER A 215 -20.04 -8.34 -14.64
N ASP A 216 -21.03 -9.14 -14.24
CA ASP A 216 -22.39 -9.10 -14.82
C ASP A 216 -23.10 -7.79 -14.43
N PRO A 217 -23.38 -6.88 -15.38
CA PRO A 217 -24.06 -5.62 -15.11
C PRO A 217 -25.52 -5.82 -14.65
N ASN A 218 -26.13 -6.99 -14.86
CA ASN A 218 -27.48 -7.29 -14.43
C ASN A 218 -27.63 -7.33 -12.89
N THR A 219 -26.55 -7.52 -12.15
CA THR A 219 -26.57 -7.46 -10.69
C THR A 219 -26.95 -6.08 -10.14
N LYS A 220 -26.81 -5.02 -10.95
CA LYS A 220 -27.28 -3.65 -10.63
C LYS A 220 -28.78 -3.54 -10.45
N LYS A 221 -29.55 -4.48 -10.98
CA LYS A 221 -31.04 -4.48 -10.88
C LYS A 221 -31.55 -4.79 -9.46
N TYR A 222 -30.70 -5.37 -8.62
CA TYR A 222 -31.02 -5.71 -7.23
C TYR A 222 -30.54 -4.61 -6.28
N SER A 223 -31.19 -4.47 -5.14
CA SER A 223 -30.78 -3.53 -4.10
C SER A 223 -29.32 -3.76 -3.71
N ALA A 224 -28.58 -2.67 -3.51
CA ALA A 224 -27.15 -2.72 -3.18
C ALA A 224 -26.88 -3.53 -1.91
N GLY A 225 -25.86 -4.41 -1.95
CA GLY A 225 -25.45 -5.27 -0.84
C GLY A 225 -26.34 -6.51 -0.61
N THR A 226 -27.28 -6.84 -1.53
CA THR A 226 -28.20 -7.95 -1.34
C THR A 226 -27.84 -9.23 -2.10
N VAL A 227 -27.10 -9.11 -3.20
CA VAL A 227 -26.64 -10.26 -4.00
C VAL A 227 -25.15 -10.14 -4.29
N PRO A 228 -24.43 -11.26 -4.41
CA PRO A 228 -23.01 -11.20 -4.82
C PRO A 228 -22.88 -10.78 -6.28
N ALA A 229 -21.79 -10.11 -6.59
CA ALA A 229 -21.35 -9.90 -7.95
C ALA A 229 -21.19 -11.27 -8.67
N LYS A 230 -21.54 -11.32 -9.95
CA LYS A 230 -21.42 -12.53 -10.77
C LYS A 230 -20.41 -12.31 -11.89
N ALA A 231 -19.59 -13.33 -12.15
CA ALA A 231 -18.73 -13.35 -13.32
C ALA A 231 -19.51 -13.90 -14.52
N ILE A 232 -19.40 -13.22 -15.67
CA ILE A 232 -19.93 -13.69 -16.94
C ILE A 232 -18.78 -13.86 -17.95
N ARG A 233 -18.82 -14.95 -18.74
CA ARG A 233 -17.81 -15.24 -19.76
C ARG A 233 -18.14 -14.52 -21.06
N GLY A 234 -17.11 -14.21 -21.84
CA GLY A 234 -17.21 -13.64 -23.17
C GLY A 234 -16.66 -12.23 -23.29
N LEU A 235 -15.84 -11.79 -22.31
CA LEU A 235 -15.16 -10.51 -22.36
C LEU A 235 -14.24 -10.43 -23.60
N LYS A 236 -14.46 -9.39 -24.41
CA LYS A 236 -13.62 -9.00 -25.54
C LYS A 236 -13.09 -7.60 -25.29
N LEU A 237 -11.96 -7.53 -24.62
CA LEU A 237 -11.21 -6.32 -24.32
C LEU A 237 -9.76 -6.58 -24.69
N LYS A 238 -9.21 -5.76 -25.60
CA LYS A 238 -7.87 -5.96 -26.13
C LYS A 238 -6.81 -5.67 -25.07
N ASP A 239 -6.91 -4.53 -24.39
CA ASP A 239 -5.93 -4.06 -23.43
C ASP A 239 -6.57 -4.10 -22.04
N GLN A 240 -6.23 -5.11 -21.25
CA GLN A 240 -6.84 -5.34 -19.93
C GLN A 240 -6.05 -4.67 -18.81
N ASN A 241 -6.44 -4.90 -17.55
CA ASN A 241 -5.82 -4.29 -16.38
C ASN A 241 -4.32 -4.55 -16.35
N LYS A 242 -3.54 -3.54 -15.98
CA LYS A 242 -2.08 -3.64 -15.95
C LYS A 242 -1.49 -2.77 -14.85
N ASN A 243 -0.45 -3.29 -14.18
CA ASN A 243 0.50 -2.52 -13.38
C ASN A 243 1.90 -2.75 -13.94
N GLU A 244 2.63 -1.67 -14.19
CA GLU A 244 4.04 -1.71 -14.58
C GLU A 244 4.82 -0.69 -13.76
N ASN A 245 5.97 -1.09 -13.24
CA ASN A 245 6.81 -0.24 -12.42
C ASN A 245 8.28 -0.48 -12.72
N GLN A 246 9.03 0.59 -12.95
CA GLN A 246 10.46 0.58 -13.18
C GLN A 246 11.11 1.50 -12.17
N ILE A 247 12.15 1.01 -11.50
CA ILE A 247 12.93 1.79 -10.53
C ILE A 247 14.41 1.64 -10.88
N TYR A 248 15.09 2.77 -11.01
CA TYR A 248 16.53 2.87 -11.15
C TYR A 248 17.06 3.71 -9.99
N ASN A 249 18.01 3.17 -9.25
CA ASN A 249 18.48 3.74 -7.98
C ASN A 249 19.99 3.68 -7.89
N LEU A 250 20.64 4.82 -7.73
CA LEU A 250 22.07 4.93 -7.47
C LEU A 250 22.27 5.45 -6.04
N THR A 251 22.99 4.68 -5.23
CA THR A 251 23.30 5.04 -3.84
C THR A 251 24.79 5.11 -3.63
N TYR A 252 25.22 6.09 -2.85
CA TYR A 252 26.59 6.25 -2.38
C TYR A 252 26.61 6.38 -0.86
N ASN A 253 27.43 5.57 -0.22
CA ASN A 253 27.61 5.56 1.22
C ASN A 253 29.07 5.83 1.57
N HIS A 254 29.29 6.74 2.50
CA HIS A 254 30.62 7.00 3.08
C HIS A 254 30.52 6.87 4.60
N LYS A 255 31.27 5.93 5.18
CA LYS A 255 31.18 5.63 6.62
C LYS A 255 31.76 6.74 7.50
N ASP A 256 32.80 7.41 7.03
CA ASP A 256 33.52 8.44 7.80
C ASP A 256 34.17 9.47 6.86
N LEU A 257 33.43 10.49 6.47
CA LEU A 257 33.96 11.66 5.76
C LEU A 257 34.11 12.83 6.75
N LEU A 258 35.34 13.10 7.19
CA LEU A 258 35.64 14.15 8.18
C LEU A 258 34.77 13.99 9.46
N GLY A 259 34.62 12.78 9.98
CA GLY A 259 33.84 12.49 11.15
C GLY A 259 32.33 12.32 10.90
N ASN A 260 31.87 12.35 9.64
CA ASN A 260 30.45 12.23 9.30
C ASN A 260 30.18 10.98 8.47
N LYS A 261 29.07 10.31 8.74
CA LYS A 261 28.52 9.32 7.84
C LYS A 261 27.65 10.02 6.78
N ILE A 262 27.83 9.67 5.51
CA ILE A 262 27.09 10.23 4.38
C ILE A 262 26.35 9.11 3.65
N ASP A 263 25.05 9.32 3.40
CA ASP A 263 24.21 8.48 2.57
C ASP A 263 23.57 9.38 1.49
N ALA A 264 23.92 9.15 0.22
CA ALA A 264 23.39 9.89 -0.93
C ALA A 264 22.66 8.94 -1.88
N GLN A 265 21.59 9.42 -2.48
CA GLN A 265 20.74 8.65 -3.38
C GLN A 265 20.22 9.52 -4.52
N ILE A 266 20.21 8.96 -5.73
CA ILE A 266 19.51 9.50 -6.90
C ILE A 266 18.69 8.37 -7.48
N TYR A 267 17.42 8.63 -7.80
CA TYR A 267 16.54 7.64 -8.36
C TYR A 267 15.65 8.18 -9.48
N TYR A 268 15.29 7.29 -10.40
CA TYR A 268 14.26 7.50 -11.40
C TYR A 268 13.24 6.37 -11.31
N ARG A 269 11.98 6.71 -11.40
CA ARG A 269 10.88 5.75 -11.40
C ARG A 269 9.91 6.07 -12.53
N ASP A 270 9.50 5.03 -13.26
CA ASP A 270 8.41 5.06 -14.24
C ASP A 270 7.30 4.11 -13.76
N PHE A 271 6.07 4.61 -13.73
CA PHE A 271 4.92 3.84 -13.26
C PHE A 271 3.73 4.00 -14.18
N PHE A 272 3.16 2.87 -14.57
CA PHE A 272 1.98 2.78 -15.41
C PHE A 272 0.91 1.90 -14.76
N THR A 273 -0.36 2.35 -14.76
CA THR A 273 -1.52 1.55 -14.37
C THR A 273 -2.64 1.71 -15.38
N ARG A 274 -3.23 0.60 -15.82
CA ARG A 274 -4.46 0.57 -16.62
C ARG A 274 -5.55 -0.06 -15.78
N PHE A 275 -6.66 0.66 -15.61
CA PHE A 275 -7.80 0.25 -14.79
C PHE A 275 -8.79 -0.60 -15.57
N SER A 276 -9.75 -1.18 -14.88
CA SER A 276 -10.90 -1.81 -15.54
C SER A 276 -11.67 -0.82 -16.40
N PRO A 277 -12.25 -1.27 -17.53
CA PRO A 277 -13.17 -0.44 -18.28
C PRO A 277 -14.44 -0.16 -17.46
N PHE A 278 -15.05 0.98 -17.69
CA PHE A 278 -16.20 1.45 -16.92
C PHE A 278 -17.24 2.13 -17.80
N ASP A 279 -18.53 1.83 -17.57
CA ASP A 279 -19.63 2.59 -18.16
C ASP A 279 -19.82 3.88 -17.37
N ALA A 280 -19.19 4.94 -17.84
CA ALA A 280 -19.23 6.28 -17.24
C ALA A 280 -20.23 7.21 -17.90
N ARG A 281 -21.20 6.72 -18.66
CA ARG A 281 -22.19 7.56 -19.37
C ARG A 281 -23.05 8.41 -18.43
N ALA A 282 -23.25 7.97 -17.20
CA ALA A 282 -23.90 8.78 -16.16
C ALA A 282 -22.98 9.88 -15.57
N ASN A 283 -21.66 9.85 -15.83
CA ASN A 283 -20.69 10.74 -15.23
C ASN A 283 -20.22 11.82 -16.21
N ALA A 284 -20.70 13.05 -16.03
CA ALA A 284 -20.33 14.19 -16.88
C ALA A 284 -18.83 14.50 -16.82
N ASN A 285 -18.17 14.33 -15.66
CA ASN A 285 -16.75 14.63 -15.50
C ASN A 285 -15.84 13.63 -16.23
N ARG A 286 -16.40 12.52 -16.73
CA ARG A 286 -15.73 11.56 -17.62
C ARG A 286 -16.21 11.66 -19.08
N GLY A 287 -16.87 12.76 -19.45
CA GLY A 287 -17.35 13.00 -20.81
C GLY A 287 -18.53 12.14 -21.23
N LYS A 288 -19.19 11.43 -20.30
CA LYS A 288 -20.34 10.54 -20.54
C LYS A 288 -20.03 9.40 -21.53
N GLN A 289 -18.88 8.76 -21.39
CA GLN A 289 -18.39 7.71 -22.27
C GLN A 289 -18.45 6.32 -21.60
N VAL A 290 -18.37 5.27 -22.42
CA VAL A 290 -17.82 3.97 -21.98
C VAL A 290 -16.33 4.07 -22.18
N ASP A 291 -15.55 3.97 -21.12
CA ASP A 291 -14.13 4.31 -21.15
C ASP A 291 -13.24 3.38 -20.34
N GLN A 292 -11.93 3.48 -20.56
CA GLN A 292 -10.91 2.84 -19.75
C GLN A 292 -9.78 3.85 -19.49
N ILE A 293 -9.52 4.13 -18.22
CA ILE A 293 -8.49 5.08 -17.80
C ILE A 293 -7.16 4.37 -17.62
N TYR A 294 -6.07 5.06 -17.98
CA TYR A 294 -4.73 4.73 -17.51
C TYR A 294 -4.11 5.92 -16.79
N GLN A 295 -3.06 5.60 -16.04
CA GLN A 295 -2.25 6.57 -15.36
C GLN A 295 -0.79 6.33 -15.70
N GLU A 296 -0.12 7.39 -16.09
CA GLU A 296 1.30 7.43 -16.38
C GLU A 296 1.98 8.39 -15.44
N ASN A 297 3.07 7.95 -14.78
CA ASN A 297 3.85 8.77 -13.84
C ASN A 297 5.33 8.55 -14.05
N ASN A 298 6.10 9.65 -14.10
CA ASN A 298 7.55 9.63 -14.06
C ASN A 298 8.03 10.43 -12.86
N VAL A 299 8.94 9.87 -12.09
CA VAL A 299 9.49 10.50 -10.88
C VAL A 299 11.00 10.51 -10.97
N LEU A 300 11.61 11.68 -10.83
CA LEU A 300 13.05 11.87 -10.62
C LEU A 300 13.24 12.43 -9.22
N GLY A 301 14.13 11.82 -8.44
CA GLY A 301 14.40 12.33 -7.11
C GLY A 301 15.83 12.09 -6.65
N SER A 302 16.21 12.79 -5.59
CA SER A 302 17.49 12.63 -4.92
C SER A 302 17.35 12.88 -3.43
N ARG A 303 18.28 12.34 -2.65
CA ARG A 303 18.32 12.50 -1.21
C ARG A 303 19.78 12.50 -0.73
N LEU A 304 20.08 13.38 0.21
CA LEU A 304 21.32 13.40 0.96
C LEU A 304 21.00 13.35 2.45
N THR A 305 21.61 12.42 3.17
CA THR A 305 21.53 12.31 4.63
C THR A 305 22.93 12.29 5.19
N VAL A 306 23.20 13.17 6.13
CA VAL A 306 24.47 13.26 6.85
C VAL A 306 24.20 12.98 8.32
N THR A 307 24.98 12.07 8.91
CA THR A 307 24.96 11.80 10.35
C THR A 307 26.27 12.30 10.96
N THR A 308 26.16 13.28 11.85
CA THR A 308 27.28 13.92 12.54
C THR A 308 27.26 13.52 14.01
N PRO A 309 28.23 12.75 14.51
CA PRO A 309 28.40 12.53 15.94
C PRO A 309 28.78 13.85 16.62
N LEU A 310 28.15 14.17 17.75
CA LEU A 310 28.44 15.36 18.55
C LEU A 310 29.06 14.92 19.90
N GLU A 311 30.25 14.33 19.85
CA GLU A 311 30.92 13.72 21.02
C GLU A 311 31.08 14.67 22.21
N PHE A 312 31.22 16.00 21.95
CA PHE A 312 31.29 17.02 22.99
C PHE A 312 29.99 17.17 23.81
N LEU A 313 28.87 16.61 23.33
CA LEU A 313 27.58 16.55 24.03
C LEU A 313 27.27 15.13 24.57
N GLY A 314 28.27 14.26 24.68
CA GLY A 314 28.09 12.86 25.08
C GLY A 314 27.52 12.01 23.94
N ASP A 315 26.66 11.05 24.26
CA ASP A 315 26.03 10.15 23.27
C ASP A 315 24.93 10.92 22.49
N THR A 316 25.42 11.76 21.56
CA THR A 316 24.61 12.67 20.76
C THR A 316 24.95 12.55 19.29
N SER A 317 23.93 12.52 18.44
CA SER A 317 24.12 12.60 17.00
C SER A 317 23.13 13.57 16.35
N LEU A 318 23.62 14.28 15.34
CA LEU A 318 22.80 15.14 14.48
C LEU A 318 22.64 14.46 13.13
N VAL A 319 21.39 14.22 12.72
CA VAL A 319 21.06 13.75 11.38
C VAL A 319 20.46 14.93 10.61
N TRP A 320 21.05 15.27 9.49
CA TRP A 320 20.61 16.41 8.68
C TRP A 320 20.77 16.13 7.19
N GLY A 321 20.10 16.91 6.37
CA GLY A 321 20.17 16.71 4.93
C GLY A 321 19.00 17.32 4.21
N GLY A 322 18.75 16.80 3.00
CA GLY A 322 17.65 17.26 2.16
C GLY A 322 17.32 16.26 1.08
N ASP A 323 16.17 16.50 0.47
CA ASP A 323 15.68 15.69 -0.65
C ASP A 323 14.97 16.57 -1.68
N PHE A 324 14.95 16.07 -2.89
CA PHE A 324 14.29 16.66 -4.04
C PHE A 324 13.50 15.59 -4.75
N SER A 325 12.30 15.91 -5.21
CA SER A 325 11.54 15.08 -6.13
C SER A 325 10.77 15.91 -7.14
N ARG A 326 10.68 15.38 -8.36
CA ARG A 326 9.83 15.93 -9.42
C ARG A 326 9.06 14.80 -10.06
N GLU A 327 7.73 14.91 -10.03
CA GLU A 327 6.80 13.97 -10.64
C GLU A 327 6.06 14.63 -11.80
N LYS A 328 5.93 13.90 -12.90
CA LYS A 328 4.99 14.20 -13.99
C LYS A 328 3.94 13.11 -14.04
N SER A 329 2.69 13.50 -14.04
CA SER A 329 1.53 12.61 -14.03
C SER A 329 0.50 13.03 -15.05
N LYS A 330 -0.06 12.08 -15.80
CA LYS A 330 -1.20 12.32 -16.69
C LYS A 330 -2.14 11.12 -16.67
N MET A 331 -3.40 11.33 -17.05
CA MET A 331 -4.40 10.28 -17.17
C MET A 331 -5.13 10.37 -18.52
N PRO A 332 -4.61 9.70 -19.55
CA PRO A 332 -5.38 9.47 -20.76
C PRO A 332 -6.48 8.44 -20.51
N LEU A 333 -7.47 8.41 -21.40
CA LEU A 333 -8.48 7.37 -21.42
C LEU A 333 -8.83 6.96 -22.85
N ASP A 334 -9.11 5.66 -23.03
CA ASP A 334 -9.71 5.13 -24.23
C ASP A 334 -11.23 5.23 -24.14
N ILE A 335 -11.87 5.54 -25.26
CA ILE A 335 -13.33 5.51 -25.38
C ILE A 335 -13.76 4.36 -26.30
N PHE A 336 -14.86 3.72 -25.91
CA PHE A 336 -15.39 2.55 -26.61
C PHE A 336 -16.75 2.85 -27.24
N ASP A 337 -17.08 2.09 -28.32
CA ASP A 337 -18.37 2.20 -28.99
C ASP A 337 -19.51 1.78 -28.03
N PRO A 338 -20.39 2.72 -27.64
CA PRO A 338 -21.46 2.41 -26.70
C PRO A 338 -22.51 1.48 -27.28
N LYS A 339 -22.68 1.43 -28.61
CA LYS A 339 -23.65 0.53 -29.25
C LYS A 339 -23.18 -0.92 -29.19
N VAL A 340 -21.89 -1.16 -29.49
CA VAL A 340 -21.29 -2.49 -29.39
C VAL A 340 -21.31 -2.96 -27.93
N TYR A 341 -20.96 -2.08 -27.00
CA TYR A 341 -21.03 -2.37 -25.56
C TYR A 341 -22.44 -2.80 -25.14
N ASP A 342 -23.47 -2.03 -25.52
CA ASP A 342 -24.86 -2.34 -25.15
C ASP A 342 -25.38 -3.63 -25.83
N GLN A 343 -25.09 -3.83 -27.12
CA GLN A 343 -25.50 -5.02 -27.87
C GLN A 343 -24.87 -6.31 -27.34
N SER A 344 -23.65 -6.22 -26.83
CA SER A 344 -22.94 -7.34 -26.22
C SER A 344 -23.32 -7.61 -24.75
N GLY A 345 -24.20 -6.80 -24.16
CA GLY A 345 -24.51 -6.88 -22.73
C GLY A 345 -23.35 -6.50 -21.81
N GLY A 346 -22.45 -5.59 -22.27
CA GLY A 346 -21.32 -5.13 -21.49
C GLY A 346 -20.05 -5.99 -21.63
N LEU A 347 -19.96 -6.83 -22.67
CA LEU A 347 -18.88 -7.78 -22.84
C LEU A 347 -17.85 -7.38 -23.93
N GLU A 348 -18.24 -6.56 -24.90
CA GLU A 348 -17.38 -6.20 -26.01
C GLU A 348 -17.01 -4.72 -26.00
N PHE A 349 -15.71 -4.43 -26.03
CA PHE A 349 -15.15 -3.08 -25.98
C PHE A 349 -14.37 -2.78 -27.25
N VAL A 350 -15.01 -2.10 -28.21
CA VAL A 350 -14.36 -1.67 -29.45
C VAL A 350 -13.91 -0.22 -29.31
N LYS A 351 -12.61 -0.01 -29.28
CA LYS A 351 -12.02 1.33 -29.15
C LYS A 351 -12.33 2.19 -30.34
N ILE A 352 -12.87 3.39 -30.11
CA ILE A 352 -13.23 4.39 -31.13
C ILE A 352 -12.44 5.68 -31.02
N GLY A 353 -11.65 5.87 -29.96
CA GLY A 353 -10.82 7.06 -29.79
C GLY A 353 -10.17 7.14 -28.43
N ASN A 354 -9.51 8.27 -28.21
CA ASN A 354 -8.84 8.62 -26.95
C ASN A 354 -9.25 10.02 -26.50
N LEU A 355 -9.27 10.22 -25.21
CA LEU A 355 -9.43 11.52 -24.56
C LEU A 355 -8.38 11.69 -23.47
N ILE A 356 -8.25 12.90 -22.96
CA ILE A 356 -7.39 13.20 -21.80
C ILE A 356 -8.29 13.53 -20.61
N TYR A 357 -8.28 12.66 -19.59
CA TYR A 357 -9.04 12.85 -18.38
C TYR A 357 -8.36 13.81 -17.40
N LEU A 358 -7.03 13.68 -17.26
CA LEU A 358 -6.17 14.62 -16.57
C LEU A 358 -4.99 14.95 -17.48
N PRO A 359 -4.81 16.22 -17.87
CA PRO A 359 -3.62 16.65 -18.60
C PRO A 359 -2.36 16.51 -17.74
N GLU A 360 -1.19 16.72 -18.32
CA GLU A 360 0.07 16.57 -17.59
C GLU A 360 0.09 17.56 -16.41
N LEU A 361 0.24 16.96 -15.22
CA LEU A 361 0.43 17.64 -13.95
C LEU A 361 1.89 17.43 -13.53
N THR A 362 2.64 18.51 -13.32
CA THR A 362 3.98 18.46 -12.74
C THR A 362 3.91 18.85 -11.27
N THR A 363 4.43 18.00 -10.37
CA THR A 363 4.64 18.36 -8.98
C THR A 363 6.14 18.31 -8.67
N GLN A 364 6.60 19.22 -7.84
CA GLN A 364 7.98 19.28 -7.39
C GLN A 364 8.01 19.54 -5.89
N SER A 365 8.91 18.86 -5.19
CA SER A 365 9.13 19.04 -3.76
C SER A 365 10.61 19.18 -3.47
N LEU A 366 10.95 20.08 -2.57
CA LEU A 366 12.30 20.27 -2.02
C LEU A 366 12.15 20.31 -0.51
N GLY A 367 12.84 19.41 0.16
CA GLY A 367 12.81 19.29 1.62
C GLY A 367 14.20 19.46 2.23
N GLY A 368 14.27 20.11 3.39
CA GLY A 368 15.46 20.15 4.23
C GLY A 368 15.11 19.77 5.65
N PHE A 369 15.95 18.98 6.30
CA PHE A 369 15.66 18.46 7.65
C PHE A 369 16.86 18.43 8.56
N VAL A 370 16.59 18.50 9.85
CA VAL A 370 17.56 18.28 10.92
C VAL A 370 16.88 17.54 12.07
N GLN A 371 17.57 16.55 12.62
CA GLN A 371 17.10 15.75 13.76
C GLN A 371 18.24 15.48 14.72
N LEU A 372 18.05 15.88 15.96
CA LEU A 372 18.95 15.61 17.08
C LEU A 372 18.49 14.34 17.79
N LYS A 373 19.42 13.44 18.05
CA LYS A 373 19.23 12.27 18.91
C LYS A 373 20.20 12.38 20.07
N HIS A 374 19.69 12.23 21.29
CA HIS A 374 20.51 12.34 22.50
C HIS A 374 20.11 11.25 23.50
N ARG A 375 21.11 10.58 24.04
CA ARG A 375 20.97 9.64 25.14
C ARG A 375 21.51 10.27 26.41
N PHE A 376 20.62 10.63 27.32
CA PHE A 376 20.99 11.26 28.60
C PHE A 376 21.72 10.29 29.53
N ASN A 377 21.26 9.05 29.56
CA ASN A 377 21.80 7.92 30.32
C ASN A 377 21.20 6.61 29.80
N ASP A 378 21.45 5.49 30.48
CA ASP A 378 20.95 4.18 30.07
C ASP A 378 19.42 4.04 30.08
N GLN A 379 18.74 4.92 30.83
CA GLN A 379 17.27 4.87 30.94
C GLN A 379 16.55 5.89 30.06
N TRP A 380 17.17 7.03 29.78
CA TRP A 380 16.51 8.15 29.10
C TRP A 380 17.17 8.50 27.77
N SER A 381 16.36 8.54 26.72
CA SER A 381 16.77 9.06 25.41
C SER A 381 15.68 9.95 24.82
N ALA A 382 16.09 10.92 24.03
CA ALA A 382 15.19 11.82 23.33
C ALA A 382 15.63 12.04 21.89
N GLU A 383 14.65 12.27 21.02
CA GLU A 383 14.85 12.72 19.65
C GLU A 383 13.97 13.94 19.41
N ALA A 384 14.49 14.93 18.71
CA ALA A 384 13.70 16.08 18.25
C ALA A 384 14.19 16.53 16.89
N GLY A 385 13.28 16.90 16.03
CA GLY A 385 13.63 17.30 14.68
C GLY A 385 12.66 18.30 14.08
N THR A 386 13.13 18.94 13.01
CA THR A 386 12.32 19.81 12.18
C THR A 386 12.65 19.60 10.72
N ARG A 387 11.65 19.82 9.87
CA ARG A 387 11.74 19.76 8.41
C ARG A 387 11.01 20.95 7.82
N TYR A 388 11.61 21.56 6.83
CA TYR A 388 10.96 22.50 5.94
C TYR A 388 10.72 21.83 4.60
N GLU A 389 9.51 21.94 4.10
CA GLU A 389 9.06 21.42 2.81
C GLU A 389 8.58 22.58 1.96
N ASP A 390 9.14 22.74 0.75
CA ASP A 390 8.65 23.66 -0.28
C ASP A 390 8.24 22.84 -1.51
N SER A 391 7.00 22.98 -1.94
CA SER A 391 6.46 22.21 -3.04
C SER A 391 5.57 23.04 -3.95
N TYR A 392 5.42 22.59 -5.18
CA TYR A 392 4.44 23.17 -6.10
C TYR A 392 3.79 22.09 -6.96
N ALA A 393 2.58 22.41 -7.42
CA ALA A 393 1.89 21.74 -8.50
C ALA A 393 1.67 22.71 -9.66
N GLN A 394 1.94 22.26 -10.88
CA GLN A 394 1.80 23.06 -12.10
C GLN A 394 1.03 22.28 -13.15
N ILE A 395 0.11 22.96 -13.83
CA ILE A 395 -0.69 22.41 -14.92
C ILE A 395 -0.87 23.46 -16.00
N ASP A 396 -0.97 23.02 -17.26
CA ASP A 396 -1.35 23.87 -18.38
C ASP A 396 -2.87 24.06 -18.45
N SER A 397 -3.34 25.10 -19.16
CA SER A 397 -4.77 25.31 -19.40
C SER A 397 -5.38 24.14 -20.15
N PHE A 398 -6.57 23.71 -19.76
CA PHE A 398 -7.24 22.57 -20.38
C PHE A 398 -8.76 22.73 -20.42
N VAL A 399 -9.39 21.98 -21.31
CA VAL A 399 -10.85 21.85 -21.36
C VAL A 399 -11.27 20.59 -20.65
N PRO A 400 -12.04 20.66 -19.55
CA PRO A 400 -12.50 19.48 -18.84
C PRO A 400 -13.41 18.59 -19.69
N LEU A 401 -13.39 17.26 -19.47
CA LEU A 401 -14.27 16.33 -20.20
C LEU A 401 -15.77 16.60 -19.97
N SER A 402 -16.14 17.26 -18.88
CA SER A 402 -17.51 17.73 -18.64
C SER A 402 -18.02 18.72 -19.71
N GLN A 403 -17.12 19.26 -20.51
CA GLN A 403 -17.40 20.21 -21.61
C GLN A 403 -17.48 19.52 -22.98
N LEU A 404 -17.23 18.21 -23.04
CA LEU A 404 -17.26 17.46 -24.30
C LEU A 404 -18.63 17.57 -24.97
N GLY A 405 -18.63 17.97 -26.27
CA GLY A 405 -19.85 18.14 -27.07
C GLY A 405 -20.64 19.43 -26.80
N LYS A 406 -20.16 20.35 -25.96
CA LYS A 406 -20.81 21.63 -25.74
C LYS A 406 -20.41 22.65 -26.83
N THR A 407 -21.34 23.51 -27.22
CA THR A 407 -21.12 24.54 -28.25
C THR A 407 -20.09 25.58 -27.80
N ASN A 408 -20.10 25.96 -26.53
CA ASN A 408 -19.18 26.93 -25.95
C ASN A 408 -18.52 26.32 -24.69
N PRO A 409 -17.50 25.46 -24.86
CA PRO A 409 -16.81 24.88 -23.73
C PRO A 409 -15.99 25.94 -22.98
N TYR A 410 -16.02 25.90 -21.64
CA TYR A 410 -15.09 26.70 -20.87
C TYR A 410 -13.72 26.02 -20.75
N THR A 411 -12.69 26.82 -20.59
CA THR A 411 -11.32 26.40 -20.33
C THR A 411 -10.98 26.65 -18.87
N VAL A 412 -10.38 25.66 -18.20
CA VAL A 412 -9.76 25.83 -16.89
C VAL A 412 -8.36 26.41 -17.13
N SER A 413 -8.09 27.57 -16.54
CA SER A 413 -6.79 28.22 -16.67
C SER A 413 -5.72 27.43 -15.98
N GLY A 414 -4.61 27.24 -16.67
CA GLY A 414 -3.39 26.69 -16.11
C GLY A 414 -2.74 27.61 -15.07
N GLY A 415 -1.70 27.13 -14.43
CA GLY A 415 -0.97 27.91 -13.44
C GLY A 415 -0.10 27.04 -12.54
N LYS A 416 0.47 27.69 -11.53
CA LYS A 416 1.33 27.09 -10.53
C LYS A 416 0.81 27.39 -9.13
N VAL A 417 0.63 26.35 -8.33
CA VAL A 417 0.26 26.46 -6.92
C VAL A 417 1.47 26.07 -6.07
N LYS A 418 1.84 26.92 -5.14
CA LYS A 418 2.90 26.68 -4.17
C LYS A 418 2.31 26.27 -2.83
N ALA A 419 2.99 25.40 -2.14
CA ALA A 419 2.68 24.97 -0.80
C ALA A 419 3.96 24.76 -0.02
N ASP A 420 4.04 25.33 1.18
CA ASP A 420 5.16 25.12 2.08
C ASP A 420 4.69 24.74 3.48
N ALA A 421 5.53 24.05 4.21
CA ALA A 421 5.24 23.68 5.60
C ALA A 421 6.50 23.48 6.44
N TRP A 422 6.43 23.93 7.68
CA TRP A 422 7.31 23.47 8.75
C TRP A 422 6.67 22.31 9.48
N LEU A 423 7.43 21.24 9.67
CA LEU A 423 7.02 20.01 10.34
C LEU A 423 7.96 19.75 11.52
N TYR A 424 7.40 19.35 12.63
CA TYR A 424 8.14 19.08 13.85
C TYR A 424 7.90 17.66 14.33
N ASN A 425 8.91 17.08 14.98
CA ASN A 425 8.76 15.84 15.72
C ASN A 425 9.57 15.88 17.01
N ALA A 426 9.05 15.20 18.02
CA ALA A 426 9.74 14.96 19.28
C ALA A 426 9.36 13.58 19.82
N ASN A 427 10.33 12.87 20.37
CA ASN A 427 10.14 11.58 21.00
C ASN A 427 10.96 11.52 22.28
N LEU A 428 10.36 11.06 23.37
CA LEU A 428 11.02 10.80 24.64
C LEU A 428 10.80 9.35 25.01
N THR A 429 11.87 8.63 25.32
CA THR A 429 11.83 7.24 25.73
C THR A 429 12.44 7.08 27.11
N PHE A 430 11.72 6.39 27.98
CA PHE A 430 12.17 5.97 29.30
C PHE A 430 12.22 4.46 29.38
N SER A 431 13.39 3.89 29.61
CA SER A 431 13.64 2.47 29.78
C SER A 431 14.05 2.19 31.22
N PRO A 432 13.09 1.94 32.12
CA PRO A 432 13.41 1.67 33.54
C PRO A 432 14.29 0.41 33.71
N THR A 433 14.20 -0.51 32.78
CA THR A 433 15.03 -1.72 32.67
C THR A 433 15.31 -2.03 31.20
N ASP A 434 16.23 -2.91 30.91
CA ASP A 434 16.53 -3.37 29.54
C ASP A 434 15.34 -4.10 28.88
N GLN A 435 14.39 -4.56 29.70
CA GLN A 435 13.22 -5.32 29.27
C GLN A 435 11.99 -4.44 29.00
N HIS A 436 11.95 -3.22 29.53
CA HIS A 436 10.78 -2.34 29.44
C HIS A 436 11.13 -0.95 28.95
N SER A 437 10.34 -0.44 28.03
CA SER A 437 10.41 0.95 27.60
C SER A 437 9.03 1.58 27.48
N ILE A 438 8.94 2.81 27.95
CA ILE A 438 7.77 3.68 27.81
C ILE A 438 8.20 4.86 26.94
N TYR A 439 7.40 5.21 25.96
CA TYR A 439 7.72 6.33 25.09
C TYR A 439 6.50 7.21 24.86
N THR A 440 6.77 8.49 24.66
CA THR A 440 5.78 9.43 24.16
C THR A 440 6.33 10.12 22.92
N SER A 441 5.50 10.29 21.91
CA SER A 441 5.88 10.94 20.68
C SER A 441 4.85 11.97 20.23
N PHE A 442 5.37 13.04 19.65
CA PHE A 442 4.64 13.99 18.84
C PHE A 442 5.31 14.05 17.47
N ASN A 443 4.52 13.96 16.40
CA ASN A 443 5.04 14.13 15.06
C ASN A 443 4.00 14.74 14.13
N GLN A 444 4.48 15.49 13.14
CA GLN A 444 3.66 16.10 12.12
C GLN A 444 3.92 15.42 10.77
N GLY A 445 2.84 14.96 10.16
CA GLY A 445 2.81 14.46 8.79
C GLY A 445 2.33 15.54 7.82
N PHE A 446 2.76 15.43 6.57
CA PHE A 446 2.41 16.34 5.49
C PHE A 446 1.99 15.52 4.27
N GLN A 447 0.95 15.99 3.59
CA GLN A 447 0.50 15.39 2.34
C GLN A 447 -0.08 16.47 1.43
N LEU A 448 0.33 16.48 0.16
CA LEU A 448 -0.38 17.26 -0.85
C LEU A 448 -1.78 16.66 -1.08
N PRO A 449 -2.81 17.50 -1.30
CA PRO A 449 -4.12 17.00 -1.71
C PRO A 449 -4.02 16.34 -3.09
N ASP A 450 -4.98 15.46 -3.43
CA ASP A 450 -5.08 14.92 -4.78
C ASP A 450 -5.52 16.02 -5.77
N VAL A 451 -4.53 16.77 -6.26
CA VAL A 451 -4.72 17.87 -7.22
C VAL A 451 -5.45 17.37 -8.48
N GLY A 452 -5.18 16.14 -8.90
CA GLY A 452 -5.83 15.55 -10.07
C GLY A 452 -7.34 15.38 -9.88
N VAL A 453 -7.81 14.99 -8.69
CA VAL A 453 -9.25 14.90 -8.39
C VAL A 453 -9.89 16.30 -8.44
N ILE A 454 -9.22 17.29 -7.86
CA ILE A 454 -9.71 18.68 -7.86
C ILE A 454 -9.86 19.21 -9.29
N LEU A 455 -8.83 19.05 -10.10
CA LEU A 455 -8.80 19.55 -11.48
C LEU A 455 -9.85 18.90 -12.39
N ARG A 456 -10.04 17.59 -12.29
CA ARG A 456 -11.06 16.88 -13.08
C ARG A 456 -12.49 17.32 -12.78
N ASN A 457 -12.71 17.89 -11.60
CA ASN A 457 -14.00 18.42 -11.16
C ASN A 457 -14.06 19.95 -11.22
N ALA A 458 -13.03 20.60 -11.76
CA ALA A 458 -12.96 22.06 -11.85
C ALA A 458 -14.10 22.63 -12.72
N GLY A 459 -14.87 23.55 -12.15
CA GLY A 459 -15.95 24.26 -12.82
C GLY A 459 -15.46 25.50 -13.58
N ASN A 460 -16.41 26.20 -14.23
CA ASN A 460 -16.11 27.46 -14.86
C ASN A 460 -15.64 28.49 -13.81
N GLY A 461 -14.55 29.20 -14.12
CA GLY A 461 -13.96 30.17 -13.20
C GLY A 461 -13.13 29.56 -12.07
N PHE A 462 -12.85 28.27 -12.12
CA PHE A 462 -11.96 27.62 -11.15
C PHE A 462 -10.58 28.29 -11.12
N ASN A 463 -10.11 28.62 -9.91
CA ASN A 463 -8.82 29.23 -9.68
C ASN A 463 -7.91 28.24 -8.92
N LEU A 464 -6.73 27.96 -9.48
CA LEU A 464 -5.71 27.11 -8.86
C LEU A 464 -5.21 27.63 -7.51
N GLY A 465 -5.23 28.94 -7.27
CA GLY A 465 -4.88 29.57 -5.99
C GLY A 465 -5.93 29.44 -4.89
N SER A 466 -6.99 28.64 -5.09
CA SER A 466 -8.04 28.44 -4.08
C SER A 466 -7.55 27.57 -2.90
N SER A 467 -8.16 27.77 -1.72
CA SER A 467 -7.84 27.03 -0.48
C SER A 467 -7.99 25.50 -0.56
N PHE A 468 -8.63 24.99 -1.61
CA PHE A 468 -8.76 23.54 -1.84
C PHE A 468 -7.42 22.83 -2.09
N LEU A 469 -6.38 23.57 -2.46
CA LEU A 469 -5.07 23.04 -2.78
C LEU A 469 -4.06 23.16 -1.61
N GLU A 470 -4.50 23.68 -0.48
CA GLU A 470 -3.66 23.71 0.72
C GLU A 470 -3.28 22.30 1.19
N PRO A 471 -2.04 22.09 1.64
CA PRO A 471 -1.60 20.80 2.12
C PRO A 471 -2.40 20.27 3.29
N VAL A 472 -2.47 18.96 3.42
CA VAL A 472 -2.97 18.29 4.62
C VAL A 472 -1.82 18.16 5.61
N LYS A 473 -1.90 18.87 6.73
CA LYS A 473 -0.99 18.72 7.86
C LYS A 473 -1.67 17.91 8.96
N VAL A 474 -1.00 16.89 9.43
CA VAL A 474 -1.52 15.98 10.45
C VAL A 474 -0.64 16.04 11.69
N ASN A 475 -1.24 16.25 12.84
CA ASN A 475 -0.58 16.15 14.14
C ASN A 475 -0.87 14.78 14.75
N ASN A 476 0.16 14.00 15.04
CA ASN A 476 0.07 12.70 15.68
C ASN A 476 0.68 12.74 17.07
N TYR A 477 -0.04 12.22 18.04
CA TYR A 477 0.37 12.05 19.43
C TYR A 477 0.28 10.56 19.78
N GLU A 478 1.29 10.02 20.43
CA GLU A 478 1.31 8.64 20.87
C GLU A 478 1.93 8.50 22.24
N LEU A 479 1.34 7.64 23.06
CA LEU A 479 1.93 7.09 24.26
C LEU A 479 1.99 5.58 24.12
N GLY A 480 3.16 4.99 24.30
CA GLY A 480 3.34 3.56 24.16
C GLY A 480 4.23 2.95 25.23
N TRP A 481 4.04 1.66 25.38
CA TRP A 481 4.86 0.79 26.21
C TRP A 481 5.25 -0.43 25.40
N LYS A 482 6.48 -0.90 25.60
CA LYS A 482 6.99 -2.19 25.12
C LYS A 482 7.65 -2.90 26.28
N GLY A 483 7.41 -4.18 26.38
CA GLY A 483 8.01 -5.01 27.40
C GLY A 483 8.31 -6.41 26.91
N SER A 484 9.41 -6.98 27.40
CA SER A 484 9.71 -8.42 27.29
C SER A 484 10.03 -8.95 28.69
N PHE A 485 9.38 -10.01 29.11
CA PHE A 485 9.60 -10.63 30.39
C PHE A 485 9.47 -12.13 30.27
N ASN A 486 10.53 -12.84 30.65
CA ASN A 486 10.65 -14.28 30.41
C ASN A 486 10.35 -14.57 28.92
N ASN A 487 9.37 -15.41 28.68
CA ASN A 487 8.95 -15.91 27.36
C ASN A 487 7.91 -15.01 26.66
N PHE A 488 7.52 -13.89 27.28
CA PHE A 488 6.52 -12.99 26.75
C PHE A 488 7.16 -11.74 26.15
N SER A 489 6.65 -11.29 25.00
CA SER A 489 6.85 -9.95 24.50
C SER A 489 5.51 -9.27 24.25
N SER A 490 5.41 -8.00 24.59
CA SER A 490 4.15 -7.25 24.51
C SER A 490 4.38 -5.79 24.14
N SER A 491 3.40 -5.21 23.48
CA SER A 491 3.36 -3.78 23.24
C SER A 491 1.95 -3.23 23.40
N LEU A 492 1.86 -1.99 23.86
CA LEU A 492 0.61 -1.23 23.95
C LEU A 492 0.88 0.17 23.46
N ALA A 493 0.03 0.71 22.59
CA ALA A 493 0.08 2.09 22.13
C ALA A 493 -1.32 2.68 22.07
N VAL A 494 -1.45 3.88 22.60
CA VAL A 494 -2.63 4.74 22.45
C VAL A 494 -2.20 5.93 21.60
N PHE A 495 -2.97 6.26 20.59
CA PHE A 495 -2.65 7.34 19.68
C PHE A 495 -3.84 8.25 19.41
N HIS A 496 -3.54 9.50 19.12
CA HIS A 496 -4.48 10.52 18.70
C HIS A 496 -3.90 11.32 17.54
N SER A 497 -4.69 11.49 16.49
CA SER A 497 -4.27 12.19 15.26
C SER A 497 -5.32 13.24 14.91
N THR A 498 -4.87 14.46 14.59
CA THR A 498 -5.76 15.56 14.19
C THR A 498 -5.27 16.19 12.89
N SER A 499 -6.20 16.67 12.06
CA SER A 499 -5.92 17.48 10.88
C SER A 499 -7.02 18.52 10.71
N ASP A 500 -6.63 19.77 10.47
CA ASP A 500 -7.61 20.85 10.23
C ASP A 500 -8.14 20.87 8.80
N LEU A 501 -7.34 20.34 7.84
CA LEU A 501 -7.66 20.30 6.43
C LEU A 501 -7.46 18.89 5.84
N GLY A 502 -8.04 17.88 6.44
CA GLY A 502 -8.13 16.54 5.86
C GLY A 502 -8.83 16.55 4.51
N ALA A 503 -8.76 15.44 3.81
CA ALA A 503 -9.37 15.28 2.50
C ALA A 503 -10.22 14.02 2.46
N VAL A 504 -11.49 14.16 2.12
CA VAL A 504 -12.44 13.06 1.95
C VAL A 504 -12.91 13.01 0.52
N GLN A 505 -12.85 11.84 -0.07
CA GLN A 505 -13.43 11.57 -1.38
C GLN A 505 -14.88 11.15 -1.23
N SER A 506 -15.75 11.72 -2.02
CA SER A 506 -17.14 11.31 -2.14
C SER A 506 -17.51 11.08 -3.61
N PHE A 507 -18.45 10.17 -3.83
CA PHE A 507 -18.98 9.86 -5.16
C PHE A 507 -20.50 10.06 -5.14
N GLY A 508 -20.95 10.96 -5.98
CA GLY A 508 -22.34 11.20 -6.29
C GLY A 508 -22.47 11.31 -7.80
N ASN A 509 -22.73 12.51 -8.32
CA ASN A 509 -22.70 12.79 -9.77
C ASN A 509 -21.26 12.95 -10.32
N GLY A 510 -20.27 12.38 -9.66
CA GLY A 510 -18.84 12.44 -9.94
C GLY A 510 -18.01 12.30 -8.68
N LEU A 511 -16.69 12.18 -8.84
CA LEU A 511 -15.76 12.16 -7.70
C LEU A 511 -15.52 13.59 -7.21
N VAL A 512 -15.84 13.86 -5.96
CA VAL A 512 -15.63 15.17 -5.31
C VAL A 512 -14.67 14.99 -4.14
N LEU A 513 -13.73 15.93 -4.01
CA LEU A 513 -12.87 16.06 -2.83
C LEU A 513 -13.46 17.12 -1.89
N ALA A 514 -13.85 16.71 -0.70
CA ALA A 514 -14.28 17.62 0.36
C ALA A 514 -13.14 17.81 1.37
N ARG A 515 -12.93 19.06 1.79
CA ARG A 515 -11.98 19.36 2.89
C ARG A 515 -12.69 19.21 4.22
N THR A 516 -12.04 18.57 5.19
CA THR A 516 -12.64 18.24 6.47
C THR A 516 -11.65 18.44 7.61
N LYS A 517 -12.15 18.85 8.79
CA LYS A 517 -11.40 18.67 10.04
C LYS A 517 -11.53 17.22 10.47
N GLU A 518 -10.44 16.60 10.85
CA GLU A 518 -10.42 15.18 11.15
C GLU A 518 -9.75 14.89 12.50
N LYS A 519 -10.29 13.90 13.20
CA LYS A 519 -9.71 13.35 14.43
C LYS A 519 -9.77 11.82 14.36
N VAL A 520 -8.67 11.16 14.66
CA VAL A 520 -8.61 9.71 14.80
C VAL A 520 -7.98 9.37 16.14
N THR A 521 -8.64 8.55 16.93
CA THR A 521 -8.12 8.02 18.18
C THR A 521 -8.14 6.51 18.13
N GLY A 522 -7.10 5.86 18.64
CA GLY A 522 -7.06 4.40 18.61
C GLY A 522 -6.12 3.79 19.63
N LEU A 523 -6.23 2.48 19.72
CA LEU A 523 -5.43 1.62 20.56
C LEU A 523 -4.93 0.43 19.74
N GLU A 524 -3.66 0.12 19.91
CA GLU A 524 -3.02 -1.08 19.39
C GLU A 524 -2.33 -1.81 20.53
N ALA A 525 -2.51 -3.13 20.60
CA ALA A 525 -1.77 -3.97 21.52
C ALA A 525 -1.34 -5.27 20.83
N THR A 526 -0.19 -5.81 21.26
CA THR A 526 0.32 -7.11 20.85
C THR A 526 0.76 -7.89 22.09
N LEU A 527 0.60 -9.19 22.04
CA LEU A 527 1.15 -10.11 23.04
C LEU A 527 1.63 -11.35 22.29
N ASP A 528 2.87 -11.74 22.54
CA ASP A 528 3.50 -12.94 21.97
C ASP A 528 4.15 -13.74 23.09
N TYR A 529 4.05 -15.03 23.02
CA TYR A 529 4.67 -16.01 23.91
C TYR A 529 5.41 -17.06 23.09
N LEU A 530 6.60 -17.40 23.53
CA LEU A 530 7.38 -18.49 22.99
C LEU A 530 7.99 -19.28 24.15
N ASP A 531 7.82 -20.59 24.18
CA ASP A 531 8.39 -21.44 25.21
C ASP A 531 9.92 -21.55 25.09
N ASP A 532 10.60 -21.97 26.16
CA ASP A 532 12.06 -22.05 26.22
C ASP A 532 12.64 -23.05 25.19
N ALA A 533 11.87 -24.03 24.79
CA ALA A 533 12.26 -25.05 23.82
C ALA A 533 11.96 -24.64 22.38
N ASN A 534 11.33 -23.47 22.16
CA ASN A 534 10.82 -23.02 20.86
C ASN A 534 9.83 -23.99 20.19
N ILE A 535 9.18 -24.86 20.98
CA ILE A 535 8.20 -25.84 20.47
C ILE A 535 6.83 -25.19 20.32
N TRP A 536 6.39 -24.45 21.35
CA TRP A 536 5.08 -23.80 21.35
C TRP A 536 5.22 -22.30 21.36
N GLY A 537 4.52 -21.66 20.46
CA GLY A 537 4.34 -20.21 20.46
C GLY A 537 2.88 -19.84 20.31
N THR A 538 2.47 -18.72 20.86
CA THR A 538 1.15 -18.15 20.66
C THR A 538 1.22 -16.64 20.77
N GLY A 539 0.32 -15.97 20.11
CA GLY A 539 0.26 -14.51 20.21
C GLY A 539 -0.95 -13.96 19.49
N GLY A 540 -1.01 -12.65 19.51
CA GLY A 540 -2.09 -11.95 18.84
C GLY A 540 -1.99 -10.43 18.96
N SER A 541 -2.91 -9.77 18.30
CA SER A 541 -3.01 -8.31 18.32
C SER A 541 -4.46 -7.84 18.38
N ILE A 542 -4.63 -6.66 18.91
CA ILE A 542 -5.88 -5.90 18.85
C ILE A 542 -5.59 -4.54 18.23
N THR A 543 -6.46 -4.11 17.32
CA THR A 543 -6.50 -2.74 16.77
C THR A 543 -7.92 -2.23 16.86
N TRP A 544 -8.09 -1.13 17.57
CA TRP A 544 -9.35 -0.41 17.63
C TRP A 544 -9.13 1.05 17.33
N MET A 545 -10.00 1.63 16.49
CA MET A 545 -9.91 3.04 16.11
C MET A 545 -11.30 3.65 16.01
N LYS A 546 -11.38 4.94 16.30
CA LYS A 546 -12.54 5.79 16.03
C LYS A 546 -12.11 7.05 15.32
N GLY A 547 -12.75 7.36 14.20
CA GLY A 547 -12.48 8.53 13.38
C GLY A 547 -13.70 9.42 13.25
N ARG A 548 -13.49 10.72 13.42
CA ARG A 548 -14.51 11.76 13.25
C ARG A 548 -14.03 12.78 12.23
N GLU A 549 -14.96 13.25 11.43
CA GLU A 549 -14.70 14.29 10.44
C GLU A 549 -15.78 15.37 10.49
N LYS A 550 -15.38 16.60 10.22
CA LYS A 550 -16.28 17.76 10.12
C LYS A 550 -16.05 18.44 8.78
N PRO A 551 -16.96 18.29 7.81
CA PRO A 551 -16.88 19.03 6.54
C PRO A 551 -16.84 20.53 6.74
N GLN A 552 -16.10 21.29 5.90
CA GLN A 552 -15.95 22.75 6.03
C GLN A 552 -17.28 23.49 6.07
N ASN A 553 -18.28 23.00 5.33
CA ASN A 553 -19.59 23.63 5.24
C ASN A 553 -20.64 23.03 6.17
N SER A 554 -20.21 22.27 7.19
CA SER A 554 -21.09 21.63 8.19
C SER A 554 -20.78 22.11 9.60
N SER A 555 -21.83 22.31 10.39
CA SER A 555 -21.68 22.55 11.84
C SER A 555 -21.46 21.25 12.62
N ASN A 556 -21.81 20.10 12.05
CA ASN A 556 -21.84 18.82 12.75
C ASN A 556 -20.63 17.94 12.40
N GLU A 557 -20.10 17.27 13.43
CA GLU A 557 -19.15 16.16 13.26
C GLU A 557 -19.91 14.88 12.88
N GLN A 558 -19.31 14.06 12.03
CA GLN A 558 -19.80 12.75 11.62
C GLN A 558 -18.69 11.69 11.70
N ASP A 559 -19.05 10.44 11.71
CA ASP A 559 -18.08 9.35 11.65
C ASP A 559 -17.39 9.31 10.28
N MET A 560 -16.11 8.95 10.25
CA MET A 560 -15.35 8.75 9.02
C MET A 560 -15.85 7.49 8.30
N THR A 561 -15.55 7.38 7.00
CA THR A 561 -15.93 6.22 6.19
C THR A 561 -15.18 4.94 6.62
N GLY A 562 -15.76 3.78 6.36
CA GLY A 562 -15.14 2.49 6.62
C GLY A 562 -13.88 2.22 5.78
N PHE A 563 -13.69 2.93 4.64
CA PHE A 563 -12.43 2.90 3.89
C PHE A 563 -11.26 3.55 4.63
N ARG A 564 -11.54 4.46 5.57
CA ARG A 564 -10.55 5.16 6.37
C ARG A 564 -10.36 4.49 7.72
N ILE A 565 -11.43 4.21 8.41
CA ILE A 565 -11.46 3.66 9.76
C ILE A 565 -12.09 2.27 9.71
N PRO A 566 -11.31 1.20 9.67
CA PRO A 566 -11.84 -0.15 9.70
C PRO A 566 -12.49 -0.47 11.06
N PRO A 567 -13.39 -1.46 11.13
CA PRO A 567 -13.92 -1.95 12.40
C PRO A 567 -12.82 -2.59 13.26
N LEU A 568 -13.15 -2.93 14.51
CA LEU A 568 -12.25 -3.68 15.39
C LEU A 568 -11.60 -4.85 14.66
N LYS A 569 -10.27 -4.94 14.72
CA LYS A 569 -9.49 -6.06 14.18
C LYS A 569 -8.78 -6.79 15.32
N LEU A 570 -8.97 -8.12 15.37
CA LEU A 570 -8.23 -9.02 16.26
C LEU A 570 -7.49 -10.04 15.40
N THR A 571 -6.26 -10.34 15.79
CA THR A 571 -5.50 -11.46 15.23
C THR A 571 -5.04 -12.37 16.37
N ALA A 572 -4.98 -13.66 16.11
CA ALA A 572 -4.41 -14.62 17.04
C ALA A 572 -3.70 -15.74 16.27
N TYR A 573 -2.65 -16.27 16.83
CA TYR A 573 -1.98 -17.44 16.25
C TYR A 573 -1.51 -18.42 17.33
N ILE A 574 -1.37 -19.67 16.92
CA ILE A 574 -0.66 -20.71 17.65
C ILE A 574 0.36 -21.31 16.70
N SER A 575 1.61 -21.42 17.13
CA SER A 575 2.67 -22.13 16.43
C SER A 575 3.06 -23.39 17.20
N TYR A 576 3.36 -24.44 16.46
CA TYR A 576 3.83 -25.71 16.99
C TYR A 576 4.99 -26.23 16.16
N ASN A 577 6.17 -26.30 16.74
CA ASN A 577 7.41 -26.68 16.09
C ASN A 577 7.93 -27.97 16.74
N PRO A 578 7.41 -29.15 16.37
CA PRO A 578 7.79 -30.43 17.03
C PRO A 578 9.26 -30.77 16.83
N THR A 579 9.89 -30.23 15.78
CA THR A 579 11.32 -30.36 15.51
C THR A 579 11.87 -29.05 14.97
N GLU A 580 13.18 -28.88 14.91
CA GLU A 580 13.85 -27.73 14.30
C GLU A 580 13.55 -27.59 12.79
N THR A 581 13.16 -28.69 12.14
CA THR A 581 12.89 -28.76 10.70
C THR A 581 11.41 -28.64 10.34
N TRP A 582 10.50 -28.68 11.32
CA TRP A 582 9.06 -28.67 11.06
C TRP A 582 8.37 -27.60 11.88
N THR A 583 7.83 -26.58 11.21
CA THR A 583 7.08 -25.49 11.82
C THR A 583 5.63 -25.53 11.34
N ASN A 584 4.71 -25.32 12.27
CA ASN A 584 3.29 -25.21 12.00
C ASN A 584 2.74 -23.93 12.62
N ARG A 585 1.83 -23.24 11.92
CA ARG A 585 1.17 -22.04 12.40
C ARG A 585 -0.29 -22.06 11.98
N LEU A 586 -1.17 -22.01 12.97
CA LEU A 586 -2.59 -21.72 12.78
C LEU A 586 -2.82 -20.28 13.19
N GLU A 587 -3.39 -19.47 12.30
CA GLU A 587 -3.71 -18.08 12.60
C GLU A 587 -5.17 -17.76 12.28
N ALA A 588 -5.76 -16.87 13.05
CA ALA A 588 -7.10 -16.39 12.87
C ALA A 588 -7.14 -14.86 12.85
N THR A 589 -7.98 -14.30 11.98
CA THR A 589 -8.23 -12.86 11.90
C THR A 589 -9.72 -12.61 12.01
N TYR A 590 -10.10 -11.72 12.94
CA TYR A 590 -11.47 -11.27 13.15
C TYR A 590 -11.60 -9.79 12.80
N PHE A 591 -12.58 -9.45 11.99
CA PHE A 591 -13.05 -8.08 11.78
C PHE A 591 -14.44 -7.93 12.39
N GLY A 592 -14.63 -6.87 13.19
CA GLY A 592 -15.88 -6.56 13.86
C GLY A 592 -16.95 -6.06 12.89
N SER A 593 -18.15 -5.85 13.41
CA SER A 593 -19.24 -5.16 12.71
C SER A 593 -19.22 -3.68 13.05
N GLU A 594 -19.58 -2.83 12.08
CA GLU A 594 -19.72 -1.38 12.27
C GLU A 594 -20.75 -0.81 11.30
N ASP A 595 -21.63 0.04 11.79
CA ASP A 595 -22.59 0.76 10.94
C ASP A 595 -22.04 2.15 10.59
N TYR A 596 -21.50 2.29 9.38
CA TYR A 596 -20.94 3.55 8.88
C TYR A 596 -21.99 4.49 8.26
N ARG A 597 -23.25 4.10 8.17
CA ARG A 597 -24.31 4.88 7.55
C ARG A 597 -24.59 6.15 8.34
N LEU A 598 -24.77 7.25 7.66
CA LEU A 598 -25.25 8.49 8.25
C LEU A 598 -26.77 8.50 8.22
N ASN A 599 -27.40 8.57 9.39
CA ASN A 599 -28.87 8.51 9.54
C ASN A 599 -29.51 7.27 8.84
N GLY A 600 -28.81 6.14 8.83
CA GLY A 600 -29.29 4.90 8.21
C GLY A 600 -29.22 4.88 6.67
N VAL A 601 -28.61 5.89 6.03
CA VAL A 601 -28.55 6.00 4.57
C VAL A 601 -27.20 5.48 4.05
N ASN A 602 -27.27 4.56 3.09
CA ASN A 602 -26.09 4.06 2.39
C ASN A 602 -25.48 5.14 1.48
N SER A 603 -24.17 5.27 1.50
CA SER A 603 -23.40 6.12 0.60
C SER A 603 -21.99 5.57 0.43
N PHE A 604 -21.16 6.20 -0.39
CA PHE A 604 -19.80 5.75 -0.65
C PHE A 604 -18.99 5.53 0.64
N GLY A 605 -18.53 4.28 0.85
CA GLY A 605 -17.78 3.87 2.04
C GLY A 605 -18.57 3.88 3.35
N ARG A 606 -19.90 3.99 3.27
CA ARG A 606 -20.81 4.10 4.41
C ARG A 606 -21.96 3.12 4.29
N TYR A 607 -21.68 1.89 4.72
CA TYR A 607 -22.62 0.76 4.75
C TYR A 607 -22.63 0.12 6.14
N ASP A 608 -23.63 -0.70 6.41
CA ASP A 608 -23.69 -1.55 7.59
C ASP A 608 -22.84 -2.80 7.37
N VAL A 609 -21.63 -2.79 7.94
CA VAL A 609 -20.63 -3.84 7.79
C VAL A 609 -20.84 -4.93 8.83
N LYS A 610 -20.86 -6.19 8.39
CA LYS A 610 -20.99 -7.38 9.23
C LYS A 610 -19.62 -7.98 9.55
N SER A 611 -19.49 -8.49 10.75
CA SER A 611 -18.27 -9.16 11.21
C SER A 611 -17.99 -10.45 10.46
N TYR A 612 -16.71 -10.78 10.34
CA TYR A 612 -16.25 -12.07 9.83
C TYR A 612 -14.94 -12.50 10.50
N THR A 613 -14.73 -13.83 10.51
CA THR A 613 -13.51 -14.44 11.00
C THR A 613 -12.97 -15.37 9.94
N THR A 614 -11.66 -15.32 9.68
CA THR A 614 -10.94 -16.27 8.83
C THR A 614 -9.91 -17.00 9.65
N ALA A 615 -9.57 -18.22 9.26
CA ALA A 615 -8.46 -18.95 9.84
C ALA A 615 -7.63 -19.60 8.73
N ASP A 616 -6.30 -19.55 8.89
CA ASP A 616 -5.33 -20.03 7.94
C ASP A 616 -4.34 -20.96 8.63
N LEU A 617 -3.92 -22.03 7.95
CA LEU A 617 -2.94 -23.00 8.47
C LEU A 617 -1.73 -23.01 7.55
N ILE A 618 -0.55 -22.89 8.13
CA ILE A 618 0.72 -22.92 7.41
C ILE A 618 1.60 -23.98 8.03
N THR A 619 2.16 -24.87 7.23
CA THR A 619 3.17 -25.85 7.65
C THR A 619 4.40 -25.74 6.75
N SER A 620 5.58 -25.68 7.33
CA SER A 620 6.85 -25.58 6.62
C SER A 620 7.78 -26.70 7.10
N PHE A 621 8.36 -27.40 6.17
CA PHE A 621 9.24 -28.54 6.44
C PHE A 621 10.55 -28.38 5.69
N ALA A 622 11.67 -28.25 6.44
CA ALA A 622 13.01 -28.31 5.90
C ALA A 622 13.40 -29.78 5.68
N LEU A 623 13.44 -30.21 4.42
CA LEU A 623 13.83 -31.58 4.05
C LEU A 623 15.29 -31.82 4.34
N ASN A 624 16.12 -30.80 4.17
CA ASN A 624 17.54 -30.75 4.51
C ASN A 624 17.98 -29.26 4.62
N HIS A 625 19.29 -28.98 4.68
CA HIS A 625 19.83 -27.63 4.80
C HIS A 625 19.52 -26.72 3.59
N ASN A 626 19.25 -27.31 2.42
CA ASN A 626 19.05 -26.57 1.17
C ASN A 626 17.58 -26.54 0.72
N ASP A 627 16.78 -27.53 1.14
CA ASP A 627 15.44 -27.76 0.61
C ASP A 627 14.36 -27.53 1.64
N THR A 628 13.39 -26.69 1.31
CA THR A 628 12.22 -26.43 2.16
C THR A 628 10.93 -26.53 1.35
N VAL A 629 9.94 -27.23 1.90
CA VAL A 629 8.57 -27.29 1.40
C VAL A 629 7.66 -26.58 2.38
N THR A 630 6.83 -25.66 1.87
CA THR A 630 5.82 -24.97 2.68
C THR A 630 4.44 -25.17 2.05
N ILE A 631 3.45 -25.50 2.87
CA ILE A 631 2.05 -25.66 2.48
C ILE A 631 1.22 -24.70 3.32
N GLY A 632 0.41 -23.89 2.67
CA GLY A 632 -0.56 -23.00 3.30
C GLY A 632 -1.97 -23.36 2.89
N LEU A 633 -2.89 -23.27 3.83
CA LEU A 633 -4.33 -23.39 3.61
C LEU A 633 -4.98 -22.08 4.06
N GLU A 634 -5.48 -21.29 3.13
CA GLU A 634 -6.24 -20.07 3.40
C GLU A 634 -7.73 -20.42 3.58
N ASN A 635 -8.38 -19.79 4.58
CA ASN A 635 -9.79 -20.00 4.90
C ASN A 635 -10.13 -21.49 5.12
N ILE A 636 -9.44 -22.10 6.11
CA ILE A 636 -9.51 -23.57 6.35
C ILE A 636 -10.94 -24.08 6.65
N PHE A 637 -11.82 -23.22 7.17
CA PHE A 637 -13.22 -23.57 7.43
C PHE A 637 -14.13 -23.31 6.23
N ASN A 638 -13.57 -22.95 5.08
CA ASN A 638 -14.29 -22.62 3.86
C ASN A 638 -15.47 -21.66 4.10
N ARG A 639 -15.24 -20.63 4.92
CA ARG A 639 -16.29 -19.67 5.29
C ARG A 639 -16.63 -18.79 4.09
N LYS A 640 -17.93 -18.66 3.82
CA LYS A 640 -18.45 -17.71 2.84
C LYS A 640 -18.62 -16.34 3.50
N TYR A 641 -17.93 -15.30 3.00
CA TYR A 641 -18.01 -13.96 3.56
C TYR A 641 -17.67 -12.90 2.51
N TYR A 642 -18.02 -11.65 2.82
CA TYR A 642 -17.62 -10.48 2.06
C TYR A 642 -16.52 -9.74 2.82
N PRO A 643 -15.35 -9.47 2.21
CA PRO A 643 -14.31 -8.65 2.83
C PRO A 643 -14.80 -7.22 3.07
N LEU A 644 -14.15 -6.48 3.96
CA LEU A 644 -14.51 -5.11 4.32
C LEU A 644 -14.70 -4.21 3.07
N TYR A 645 -13.72 -4.22 2.16
CA TYR A 645 -13.78 -3.43 0.92
C TYR A 645 -15.05 -3.71 0.12
N SER A 646 -15.41 -4.97 -0.03
CA SER A 646 -16.59 -5.42 -0.76
C SER A 646 -17.88 -4.98 -0.07
N GLN A 647 -17.97 -5.07 1.26
CA GLN A 647 -19.13 -4.63 2.03
C GLN A 647 -19.35 -3.12 1.96
N LEU A 648 -18.28 -2.34 1.76
CA LEU A 648 -18.34 -0.88 1.61
C LEU A 648 -18.73 -0.42 0.20
N MET A 649 -18.91 -1.35 -0.75
CA MET A 649 -19.51 -1.13 -2.06
C MET A 649 -18.88 0.00 -2.85
N ARG A 650 -17.64 -0.17 -3.31
CA ARG A 650 -16.87 0.87 -4.05
C ARG A 650 -17.63 1.44 -5.27
N SER A 651 -18.38 0.62 -6.01
CA SER A 651 -19.22 1.04 -7.14
C SER A 651 -20.62 1.49 -6.71
N SER A 652 -20.98 1.42 -5.44
CA SER A 652 -22.32 1.70 -4.91
C SER A 652 -23.42 0.77 -5.47
N ASP A 653 -23.06 -0.36 -6.05
CA ASP A 653 -23.96 -1.39 -6.56
C ASP A 653 -23.35 -2.80 -6.40
N ASN A 654 -24.16 -3.84 -6.67
CA ASN A 654 -23.76 -5.22 -6.45
C ASN A 654 -22.64 -5.71 -7.37
N THR A 655 -22.21 -4.97 -8.39
CA THR A 655 -21.07 -5.35 -9.23
C THR A 655 -19.74 -5.29 -8.46
N SER A 656 -19.67 -4.52 -7.37
CA SER A 656 -18.54 -4.49 -6.44
C SER A 656 -18.76 -5.29 -5.15
N HIS A 657 -19.89 -5.99 -5.00
CA HIS A 657 -20.20 -6.85 -3.86
C HIS A 657 -19.61 -8.25 -4.04
N LEU A 658 -18.28 -8.34 -3.91
CA LEU A 658 -17.47 -9.51 -4.22
C LEU A 658 -17.34 -10.43 -3.01
N LEU A 659 -17.56 -11.72 -3.19
CA LEU A 659 -17.25 -12.73 -2.17
C LEU A 659 -15.74 -12.92 -2.06
N ALA A 660 -15.28 -13.27 -0.86
CA ALA A 660 -13.90 -13.67 -0.63
C ALA A 660 -13.63 -15.08 -1.20
N ASN A 661 -12.34 -15.40 -1.32
CA ASN A 661 -11.90 -16.75 -1.68
C ASN A 661 -12.41 -17.78 -0.68
N GLY A 662 -12.84 -18.94 -1.17
CA GLY A 662 -13.06 -20.14 -0.39
C GLY A 662 -11.75 -20.79 0.04
N LEU A 663 -11.83 -22.01 0.56
CA LEU A 663 -10.64 -22.78 0.94
C LEU A 663 -9.66 -22.88 -0.24
N THR A 664 -8.46 -22.37 -0.04
CA THR A 664 -7.40 -22.32 -1.06
C THR A 664 -6.12 -22.94 -0.51
N VAL A 665 -5.46 -23.80 -1.29
CA VAL A 665 -4.15 -24.36 -0.96
C VAL A 665 -3.07 -23.67 -1.76
N LYS A 666 -1.95 -23.36 -1.10
CA LYS A 666 -0.70 -22.91 -1.71
C LYS A 666 0.43 -23.85 -1.27
N MET A 667 1.26 -24.24 -2.21
CA MET A 667 2.45 -25.05 -1.94
C MET A 667 3.65 -24.32 -2.55
N SER A 668 4.74 -24.24 -1.82
CA SER A 668 6.01 -23.73 -2.33
C SER A 668 7.15 -24.68 -1.98
N TYR A 669 8.11 -24.79 -2.90
CA TYR A 669 9.37 -25.48 -2.71
C TYR A 669 10.49 -24.49 -2.97
N SER A 670 11.43 -24.41 -2.04
CA SER A 670 12.64 -23.60 -2.21
C SER A 670 13.89 -24.46 -2.12
N HIS A 671 14.85 -24.18 -3.00
CA HIS A 671 16.16 -24.81 -3.03
C HIS A 671 17.26 -23.76 -2.99
N LYS A 672 18.24 -23.94 -2.09
CA LYS A 672 19.48 -23.16 -2.05
C LYS A 672 20.59 -24.00 -2.67
N TRP A 673 21.26 -23.44 -3.66
CA TRP A 673 22.35 -24.08 -4.39
C TRP A 673 23.68 -23.93 -3.69
#